data_95c100991b5c03baa12e9671e1fa19f2
#
_entry.id   95c100991b5c03baa12e9671e1fa19f2
#
_cell.length_a   1.000
_cell.length_b   1.000
_cell.length_c   1.000
_cell.angle_alpha   90.00
_cell.angle_beta   90.00
_cell.angle_gamma   90.00
#
_symmetry.space_group_name_H-M   'P 1'
#
loop_
_entity.id
_entity.type
_entity.pdbx_description
1 polymer ?
#
loop_
_entity_poly.entity_id
_entity_poly.type
_entity_poly.pdbx_seq_one_letter_code
_entity_poly.pdbx_strand_id
1 'polypeptide(L)'
;MRFAALALALLATQPVAHAADPATPTVTLEQAMADPDWIGPAVDAAWWRWDGSAAYYMLKRKGANIRDIWQVGIDGGAPALVSDAGRTDMDTAAVIEFGGARSAFIRNGNVFVRDLHSGTLTQLTRDNQAAERLQWNRSGGLIWQVGADWYRWDGRVVATAAQPRADDAPDAKPPVDDLRDHQLRLISTLADDKARREAMRDQTEAWRRADPTRPPAPIHLGKDVTIVDSSLSPDGRWLLVVTTAKGADGGRGEKMPVPVTESGYEEFEDARSLVGRNDPSPQRLWLAEVATGKVRELSFDILPGIKDDPLAALRKAAGKDPLKGNRPLQVGSGDDVPAPQWSDDGHGVAVILRAVDNKDRWLVTVDLANATLQPRHRLHDEAWINWSFNDFGWLPDGSTLWYLSEESGFSHLYTLRGNQRSQITDGHWETSQVTPSRDGTRFYFLCNRAAPIDYEVCDAPASGGAVRELTALDGVEDFSLSPKGDALLVRHSAAYLPPQLSLVSAQGGPSRQLTDTRSAEFKAHRWIQPQYVQVPSKHGASVIWGKYYGPANPEPGRKYPIVMFVHGAGYLQNADMHWPDYFREQMFHNLLVDEGYIVLDLDYRASQGYGRDWRTAIYRWMGKPELEDYRDGLDWLVDQHQGDRDHAGIYGGSYGGFMTLTALFQAPGVFKAGAALRPVSDWMQYNHGYTSNILNDPELDPEAYRRSSPIEFASGLQDHLLIAHGMIDDNVFFRDSIQLTQRLIELHKDHWQIAPYPMERHGFIHADSWLDEYRRINELFEANLKR
;
A
#
# COMPACT_ATOMS: atom_id res chain seq x y z
N MET A 1 -66.60 -34.60 -12.58
CA MET A 1 -66.57 -35.48 -11.40
C MET A 1 -65.40 -36.44 -11.49
N ARG A 2 -64.69 -36.57 -10.41
CA ARG A 2 -63.55 -37.35 -9.99
C ARG A 2 -62.18 -36.62 -10.01
N PHE A 3 -61.91 -36.11 -8.87
CA PHE A 3 -60.56 -35.74 -8.44
C PHE A 3 -59.72 -36.97 -8.20
N ALA A 4 -58.48 -37.01 -8.74
CA ALA A 4 -57.47 -37.95 -8.32
C ALA A 4 -56.33 -37.08 -7.63
N ALA A 5 -56.18 -37.34 -6.32
CA ALA A 5 -55.11 -36.75 -5.53
C ALA A 5 -53.82 -37.56 -5.75
N LEU A 6 -52.75 -36.88 -6.16
CA LEU A 6 -51.39 -37.43 -6.21
C LEU A 6 -50.66 -37.11 -4.92
N ALA A 7 -50.40 -38.13 -4.10
CA ALA A 7 -49.56 -37.99 -2.91
C ALA A 7 -48.10 -38.04 -3.29
N LEU A 8 -47.36 -36.92 -3.05
CA LEU A 8 -45.91 -36.85 -3.17
C LEU A 8 -45.28 -37.33 -1.87
N ALA A 9 -44.59 -38.49 -1.92
CA ALA A 9 -43.80 -38.96 -0.81
C ALA A 9 -42.45 -38.25 -0.79
N LEU A 10 -42.21 -37.36 0.20
CA LEU A 10 -40.90 -36.83 0.53
C LEU A 10 -40.08 -37.94 1.20
N LEU A 11 -39.08 -38.43 0.48
CA LEU A 11 -37.96 -39.17 1.08
C LEU A 11 -37.02 -38.17 1.74
N ALA A 12 -37.09 -38.06 3.05
CA ALA A 12 -36.05 -37.36 3.84
C ALA A 12 -34.80 -38.21 3.87
N THR A 13 -33.82 -37.84 3.09
CA THR A 13 -32.44 -38.35 3.28
C THR A 13 -31.86 -37.65 4.51
N GLN A 14 -31.72 -38.34 5.60
CA GLN A 14 -30.96 -37.91 6.76
C GLN A 14 -29.48 -37.85 6.37
N PRO A 15 -28.73 -36.76 6.66
CA PRO A 15 -27.28 -36.78 6.51
C PRO A 15 -26.73 -37.79 7.54
N VAL A 16 -25.93 -38.74 7.05
CA VAL A 16 -25.14 -39.63 7.92
C VAL A 16 -24.05 -38.74 8.53
N ALA A 17 -24.22 -38.43 9.81
CA ALA A 17 -23.20 -37.78 10.59
C ALA A 17 -22.01 -38.76 10.67
N HIS A 18 -20.93 -38.48 9.95
CA HIS A 18 -19.65 -39.11 10.22
C HIS A 18 -19.18 -38.60 11.59
N ALA A 19 -19.16 -39.49 12.57
CA ALA A 19 -18.50 -39.26 13.84
C ALA A 19 -17.02 -38.98 13.54
N ALA A 20 -16.55 -37.79 13.91
CA ALA A 20 -15.13 -37.44 13.80
C ALA A 20 -14.32 -38.39 14.72
N ASP A 21 -13.25 -38.91 14.17
CA ASP A 21 -12.25 -39.67 14.91
C ASP A 21 -11.51 -38.64 15.84
N PRO A 22 -11.51 -38.79 17.16
CA PRO A 22 -11.05 -37.77 18.09
C PRO A 22 -9.52 -37.69 18.27
N ALA A 23 -8.74 -38.25 17.37
CA ALA A 23 -7.35 -38.57 17.69
C ALA A 23 -6.25 -37.88 16.86
N THR A 24 -6.56 -36.99 15.89
CA THR A 24 -5.50 -36.33 15.13
C THR A 24 -5.74 -34.83 15.16
N PRO A 25 -4.81 -34.01 15.74
CA PRO A 25 -4.91 -32.54 15.69
C PRO A 25 -4.95 -32.06 14.24
N THR A 26 -5.64 -30.96 14.00
CA THR A 26 -5.79 -30.37 12.67
C THR A 26 -4.41 -30.03 12.09
N VAL A 27 -3.51 -29.49 12.94
CA VAL A 27 -2.13 -29.13 12.61
C VAL A 27 -1.28 -29.16 13.88
N THR A 28 0.01 -29.47 13.80
CA THR A 28 0.91 -29.32 14.95
C THR A 28 1.54 -27.92 14.97
N LEU A 29 2.05 -27.51 16.14
CA LEU A 29 2.70 -26.20 16.28
C LEU A 29 3.95 -26.13 15.38
N GLU A 30 4.75 -27.22 15.34
CA GLU A 30 5.93 -27.31 14.46
C GLU A 30 5.56 -27.14 13.00
N GLN A 31 4.44 -27.70 12.57
CA GLN A 31 3.98 -27.61 11.18
C GLN A 31 3.42 -26.22 10.85
N ALA A 32 2.62 -25.64 11.76
CA ALA A 32 2.07 -24.30 11.58
C ALA A 32 3.18 -23.24 11.44
N MET A 33 4.29 -23.39 12.20
CA MET A 33 5.42 -22.46 12.23
C MET A 33 6.55 -22.80 11.25
N ALA A 34 6.47 -23.94 10.55
CA ALA A 34 7.46 -24.35 9.56
C ALA A 34 7.60 -23.37 8.39
N ASP A 35 8.68 -23.52 7.61
CA ASP A 35 8.78 -22.82 6.31
C ASP A 35 7.52 -23.11 5.47
N PRO A 36 6.87 -22.09 4.88
CA PRO A 36 5.60 -22.25 4.18
C PRO A 36 5.67 -23.10 2.89
N ASP A 37 6.84 -23.58 2.49
CA ASP A 37 7.01 -24.45 1.33
C ASP A 37 6.18 -25.75 1.40
N TRP A 38 5.78 -26.19 2.58
CA TRP A 38 4.91 -27.34 2.74
C TRP A 38 3.44 -27.06 2.37
N ILE A 39 3.00 -25.79 2.44
CA ILE A 39 1.67 -25.33 2.02
C ILE A 39 1.54 -25.46 0.50
N GLY A 40 2.61 -25.11 -0.20
CA GLY A 40 2.66 -24.85 -1.62
C GLY A 40 2.72 -23.35 -1.92
N PRO A 41 3.41 -22.96 -2.99
CA PRO A 41 3.66 -21.54 -3.26
C PRO A 41 2.39 -20.81 -3.66
N ALA A 42 2.17 -19.63 -3.10
CA ALA A 42 1.19 -18.66 -3.60
C ALA A 42 1.57 -18.18 -5.01
N VAL A 43 0.59 -17.75 -5.78
CA VAL A 43 0.85 -16.98 -7.01
C VAL A 43 1.18 -15.55 -6.60
N ASP A 44 2.47 -15.18 -6.65
CA ASP A 44 2.96 -13.86 -6.20
C ASP A 44 2.53 -12.74 -7.15
N ALA A 45 2.54 -12.99 -8.46
CA ALA A 45 2.13 -12.04 -9.51
C ALA A 45 1.68 -12.79 -10.76
N ALA A 46 0.83 -12.16 -11.57
CA ALA A 46 0.38 -12.72 -12.84
C ALA A 46 0.15 -11.64 -13.89
N TRP A 47 0.36 -12.00 -15.15
CA TRP A 47 0.11 -11.11 -16.30
C TRP A 47 -0.18 -11.90 -17.56
N TRP A 48 -0.80 -11.24 -18.51
CA TRP A 48 -1.16 -11.83 -19.79
C TRP A 48 0.04 -12.03 -20.70
N ARG A 49 0.03 -13.10 -21.46
CA ARG A 49 0.82 -13.18 -22.68
C ARG A 49 0.29 -12.13 -23.65
N TRP A 50 1.18 -11.55 -24.46
CA TRP A 50 0.89 -10.44 -25.37
C TRP A 50 -0.27 -10.69 -26.35
N ASP A 51 -0.50 -11.94 -26.76
CA ASP A 51 -1.58 -12.36 -27.68
C ASP A 51 -2.88 -12.77 -26.94
N GLY A 52 -2.87 -12.75 -25.64
CA GLY A 52 -3.98 -13.17 -24.78
C GLY A 52 -4.23 -14.69 -24.76
N SER A 53 -3.31 -15.51 -25.29
CA SER A 53 -3.49 -16.97 -25.37
C SER A 53 -3.10 -17.71 -24.08
N ALA A 54 -2.40 -17.04 -23.18
CA ALA A 54 -1.92 -17.63 -21.93
C ALA A 54 -1.74 -16.56 -20.85
N ALA A 55 -1.65 -16.99 -19.61
CA ALA A 55 -1.18 -16.21 -18.48
C ALA A 55 0.21 -16.67 -18.05
N TYR A 56 1.07 -15.72 -17.74
CA TYR A 56 2.30 -15.92 -16.99
C TYR A 56 2.05 -15.65 -15.52
N TYR A 57 2.75 -16.37 -14.65
CA TYR A 57 2.68 -16.15 -13.21
C TYR A 57 3.95 -16.57 -12.50
N MET A 58 4.18 -16.03 -11.32
CA MET A 58 5.37 -16.27 -10.52
C MET A 58 5.07 -17.15 -9.32
N LEU A 59 5.92 -18.16 -9.10
CA LEU A 59 5.88 -19.02 -7.92
C LEU A 59 7.25 -19.06 -7.24
N LYS A 60 7.27 -19.01 -5.90
CA LYS A 60 8.47 -19.29 -5.10
C LYS A 60 8.93 -20.72 -5.37
N ARG A 61 10.22 -20.89 -5.65
CA ARG A 61 10.85 -22.22 -5.77
C ARG A 61 11.02 -22.82 -4.38
N LYS A 62 10.59 -24.05 -4.21
CA LYS A 62 10.73 -24.79 -2.94
C LYS A 62 12.19 -24.81 -2.49
N GLY A 63 12.43 -24.48 -1.22
CA GLY A 63 13.77 -24.44 -0.60
C GLY A 63 14.67 -23.29 -1.05
N ALA A 64 14.13 -22.26 -1.73
CA ALA A 64 14.91 -21.12 -2.18
C ALA A 64 14.06 -19.84 -2.23
N ASN A 65 14.71 -18.67 -2.15
CA ASN A 65 14.06 -17.37 -2.34
C ASN A 65 13.98 -16.95 -3.83
N ILE A 66 14.02 -17.91 -4.74
CA ILE A 66 13.95 -17.69 -6.18
C ILE A 66 12.48 -17.77 -6.61
N ARG A 67 12.07 -16.85 -7.50
CA ARG A 67 10.77 -16.88 -8.17
C ARG A 67 10.95 -17.42 -9.58
N ASP A 68 10.25 -18.49 -9.87
CA ASP A 68 10.17 -19.08 -11.19
C ASP A 68 8.93 -18.56 -11.93
N ILE A 69 9.06 -18.35 -13.24
CA ILE A 69 7.94 -17.93 -14.08
C ILE A 69 7.33 -19.18 -14.72
N TRP A 70 6.04 -19.31 -14.55
CA TRP A 70 5.22 -20.37 -15.14
C TRP A 70 4.25 -19.79 -16.16
N GLN A 71 3.79 -20.62 -17.06
CA GLN A 71 2.78 -20.27 -18.08
C GLN A 71 1.65 -21.31 -18.05
N VAL A 72 0.41 -20.80 -18.17
CA VAL A 72 -0.78 -21.64 -18.34
C VAL A 72 -1.62 -21.08 -19.49
N GLY A 73 -2.09 -21.97 -20.38
CA GLY A 73 -2.98 -21.59 -21.50
C GLY A 73 -4.36 -21.19 -21.00
N ILE A 74 -4.96 -20.16 -21.62
CA ILE A 74 -6.33 -19.75 -21.25
C ILE A 74 -7.39 -20.81 -21.62
N ASP A 75 -7.11 -21.73 -22.51
CA ASP A 75 -8.03 -22.83 -22.86
C ASP A 75 -7.91 -24.02 -21.88
N GLY A 76 -7.01 -23.93 -20.90
CA GLY A 76 -6.65 -25.00 -19.99
C GLY A 76 -5.40 -25.74 -20.45
N GLY A 77 -4.98 -26.69 -19.66
CA GLY A 77 -3.76 -27.47 -19.91
C GLY A 77 -2.84 -27.48 -18.69
N ALA A 78 -1.82 -28.33 -18.72
CA ALA A 78 -0.83 -28.38 -17.65
C ALA A 78 0.03 -27.12 -17.65
N PRO A 79 0.23 -26.47 -16.48
CA PRO A 79 1.18 -25.38 -16.36
C PRO A 79 2.59 -25.83 -16.75
N ALA A 80 3.36 -24.93 -17.38
CA ALA A 80 4.72 -25.19 -17.80
C ALA A 80 5.68 -24.12 -17.28
N LEU A 81 6.84 -24.56 -16.79
CA LEU A 81 7.93 -23.66 -16.41
C LEU A 81 8.47 -22.95 -17.66
N VAL A 82 8.57 -21.61 -17.61
CA VAL A 82 9.19 -20.84 -18.67
C VAL A 82 10.71 -21.00 -18.59
N SER A 83 11.29 -21.58 -19.66
CA SER A 83 12.72 -21.75 -19.75
C SER A 83 13.45 -20.39 -19.86
N ASP A 84 14.75 -20.36 -19.53
CA ASP A 84 15.56 -19.14 -19.69
C ASP A 84 15.53 -18.60 -21.13
N ALA A 85 15.52 -19.50 -22.12
CA ALA A 85 15.33 -19.12 -23.53
C ALA A 85 13.94 -18.52 -23.79
N GLY A 86 12.89 -19.10 -23.20
CA GLY A 86 11.51 -18.61 -23.30
C GLY A 86 11.33 -17.19 -22.69
N ARG A 87 12.09 -16.87 -21.65
CA ARG A 87 12.08 -15.52 -21.05
C ARG A 87 12.53 -14.43 -22.01
N THR A 88 13.31 -14.78 -23.05
CA THR A 88 13.78 -13.80 -24.04
C THR A 88 12.67 -13.29 -24.98
N ASP A 89 11.55 -14.00 -25.09
CA ASP A 89 10.36 -13.59 -25.85
C ASP A 89 9.16 -13.22 -24.98
N MET A 90 9.35 -13.09 -23.68
CA MET A 90 8.28 -12.78 -22.75
C MET A 90 8.12 -11.26 -22.57
N ASP A 91 6.89 -10.76 -22.64
CA ASP A 91 6.56 -9.41 -22.22
C ASP A 91 6.39 -9.37 -20.70
N THR A 92 6.65 -8.22 -20.11
CA THR A 92 6.26 -7.86 -18.73
C THR A 92 4.98 -7.02 -18.78
N ALA A 93 4.68 -6.24 -17.74
CA ALA A 93 3.59 -5.27 -17.79
C ALA A 93 3.78 -4.32 -18.98
N ALA A 94 2.94 -4.46 -19.99
CA ALA A 94 3.08 -3.75 -21.26
C ALA A 94 2.06 -2.61 -21.38
N VAL A 95 2.51 -1.48 -21.90
CA VAL A 95 1.64 -0.39 -22.35
C VAL A 95 1.32 -0.57 -23.84
N ILE A 96 0.04 -0.46 -24.18
CA ILE A 96 -0.42 -0.68 -25.56
C ILE A 96 -0.58 0.66 -26.25
N GLU A 97 -0.09 0.75 -27.48
CA GLU A 97 -0.25 1.90 -28.34
C GLU A 97 -1.73 2.26 -28.55
N PHE A 98 -2.04 3.54 -28.70
CA PHE A 98 -3.40 4.02 -28.89
C PHE A 98 -4.15 3.31 -30.04
N GLY A 99 -3.47 3.04 -31.14
CA GLY A 99 -4.02 2.27 -32.27
C GLY A 99 -4.13 0.76 -32.06
N GLY A 100 -3.58 0.23 -30.97
CA GLY A 100 -3.61 -1.18 -30.64
C GLY A 100 -2.71 -2.07 -31.51
N ALA A 101 -1.84 -1.48 -32.35
CA ALA A 101 -0.99 -2.24 -33.26
C ALA A 101 0.30 -2.74 -32.58
N ARG A 102 0.77 -2.05 -31.57
CA ARG A 102 2.02 -2.36 -30.86
C ARG A 102 1.85 -2.28 -29.35
N SER A 103 2.67 -3.03 -28.64
CA SER A 103 2.88 -2.88 -27.20
C SER A 103 4.33 -2.52 -26.93
N ALA A 104 4.60 -1.88 -25.80
CA ALA A 104 5.94 -1.62 -25.31
C ALA A 104 6.04 -1.99 -23.81
N PHE A 105 7.20 -2.46 -23.40
CA PHE A 105 7.45 -2.86 -22.02
C PHE A 105 8.92 -2.72 -21.66
N ILE A 106 9.19 -2.75 -20.37
CA ILE A 106 10.54 -2.74 -19.84
C ILE A 106 10.86 -4.13 -19.29
N ARG A 107 11.94 -4.72 -19.76
CA ARG A 107 12.46 -5.99 -19.26
C ARG A 107 13.93 -5.86 -18.98
N ASN A 108 14.36 -6.26 -17.77
CA ASN A 108 15.74 -6.12 -17.29
C ASN A 108 16.29 -4.68 -17.49
N GLY A 109 15.44 -3.67 -17.19
CA GLY A 109 15.78 -2.26 -17.34
C GLY A 109 15.82 -1.73 -18.77
N ASN A 110 15.51 -2.54 -19.78
CA ASN A 110 15.57 -2.14 -21.19
C ASN A 110 14.20 -2.10 -21.83
N VAL A 111 14.04 -1.19 -22.80
CA VAL A 111 12.81 -0.94 -23.53
C VAL A 111 12.69 -1.86 -24.74
N PHE A 112 11.53 -2.50 -24.85
CA PHE A 112 11.15 -3.37 -25.95
C PHE A 112 9.84 -2.91 -26.57
N VAL A 113 9.68 -3.17 -27.86
CA VAL A 113 8.44 -2.97 -28.62
C VAL A 113 8.07 -4.27 -29.30
N ARG A 114 6.82 -4.67 -29.17
CA ARG A 114 6.24 -5.81 -29.90
C ARG A 114 5.19 -5.33 -30.88
N ASP A 115 5.28 -5.80 -32.09
CA ASP A 115 4.20 -5.72 -33.08
C ASP A 115 3.14 -6.79 -32.75
N LEU A 116 1.93 -6.37 -32.42
CA LEU A 116 0.86 -7.28 -31.96
C LEU A 116 0.22 -8.08 -33.10
N HIS A 117 0.49 -7.73 -34.34
CA HIS A 117 -0.01 -8.48 -35.50
C HIS A 117 0.95 -9.62 -35.87
N SER A 118 2.24 -9.33 -36.00
CA SER A 118 3.26 -10.31 -36.40
C SER A 118 3.90 -11.04 -35.21
N GLY A 119 3.76 -10.52 -33.96
CA GLY A 119 4.45 -11.00 -32.77
C GLY A 119 5.95 -10.61 -32.75
N THR A 120 6.44 -9.82 -33.72
CA THR A 120 7.85 -9.45 -33.79
C THR A 120 8.25 -8.58 -32.63
N LEU A 121 9.31 -8.99 -31.91
CA LEU A 121 9.88 -8.26 -30.79
C LEU A 121 11.12 -7.48 -31.21
N THR A 122 11.16 -6.19 -30.89
CA THR A 122 12.30 -5.29 -31.13
C THR A 122 12.81 -4.73 -29.84
N GLN A 123 14.07 -4.89 -29.53
CA GLN A 123 14.77 -4.23 -28.41
C GLN A 123 15.24 -2.85 -28.84
N LEU A 124 14.79 -1.78 -28.15
CA LEU A 124 15.18 -0.39 -28.45
C LEU A 124 16.41 0.06 -27.68
N THR A 125 16.59 -0.42 -26.44
CA THR A 125 17.74 -0.03 -25.59
C THR A 125 18.49 -1.25 -25.11
N ARG A 126 19.80 -1.04 -24.82
CA ARG A 126 20.66 -2.03 -24.14
C ARG A 126 21.61 -1.25 -23.26
N ASP A 127 21.17 -0.96 -22.05
CA ASP A 127 21.90 -0.13 -21.11
C ASP A 127 21.95 -0.82 -19.73
N ASN A 128 22.90 -0.40 -18.90
CA ASN A 128 23.02 -0.83 -17.51
C ASN A 128 22.11 -0.02 -16.57
N GLN A 129 21.69 1.18 -16.98
CA GLN A 129 20.71 1.98 -16.24
C GLN A 129 19.29 1.57 -16.65
N ALA A 130 18.44 1.39 -15.66
CA ALA A 130 17.06 0.98 -15.91
C ALA A 130 16.23 2.11 -16.50
N ALA A 131 15.48 1.79 -17.55
CA ALA A 131 14.39 2.62 -18.05
C ALA A 131 13.16 2.50 -17.14
N GLU A 132 12.42 3.60 -17.00
CA GLU A 132 11.20 3.72 -16.19
C GLU A 132 10.16 4.58 -16.92
N ARG A 133 8.92 4.59 -16.45
CA ARG A 133 7.84 5.50 -16.90
C ARG A 133 7.60 5.50 -18.40
N LEU A 134 7.52 4.29 -18.97
CA LEU A 134 7.28 4.09 -20.39
C LEU A 134 5.86 4.52 -20.78
N GLN A 135 5.76 5.39 -21.80
CA GLN A 135 4.47 5.88 -22.29
C GLN A 135 4.48 6.06 -23.79
N TRP A 136 3.37 5.68 -24.46
CA TRP A 136 3.11 5.99 -25.84
C TRP A 136 2.56 7.41 -26.01
N ASN A 137 2.89 8.05 -27.13
CA ASN A 137 2.17 9.22 -27.60
C ASN A 137 1.17 8.82 -28.72
N ARG A 138 0.23 9.70 -29.01
CA ARG A 138 -0.80 9.44 -30.05
C ARG A 138 -0.25 9.24 -31.47
N SER A 139 0.95 9.72 -31.76
CA SER A 139 1.60 9.55 -33.06
C SER A 139 2.38 8.25 -33.18
N GLY A 140 2.37 7.38 -32.17
CA GLY A 140 3.06 6.09 -32.17
C GLY A 140 4.54 6.18 -31.82
N GLY A 141 4.98 7.27 -31.21
CA GLY A 141 6.29 7.39 -30.55
C GLY A 141 6.24 6.95 -29.09
N LEU A 142 7.39 6.61 -28.54
CA LEU A 142 7.56 6.26 -27.11
C LEU A 142 8.39 7.30 -26.40
N ILE A 143 8.09 7.51 -25.13
CA ILE A 143 8.95 8.21 -24.17
C ILE A 143 9.22 7.32 -22.97
N TRP A 144 10.37 7.51 -22.33
CA TRP A 144 10.73 6.85 -21.07
C TRP A 144 11.80 7.66 -20.33
N GLN A 145 12.00 7.36 -19.08
CA GLN A 145 12.99 8.00 -18.20
C GLN A 145 14.15 7.03 -17.92
N VAL A 146 15.37 7.54 -17.83
CA VAL A 146 16.56 6.83 -17.31
C VAL A 146 17.30 7.78 -16.37
N GLY A 147 17.30 7.47 -15.08
CA GLY A 147 17.77 8.41 -14.08
C GLY A 147 16.99 9.72 -14.11
N ALA A 148 17.67 10.86 -14.27
CA ALA A 148 17.00 12.16 -14.40
C ALA A 148 16.60 12.50 -15.85
N ASP A 149 17.10 11.79 -16.84
CA ASP A 149 16.97 12.14 -18.25
C ASP A 149 15.80 11.41 -18.90
N TRP A 150 15.12 12.12 -19.81
CA TRP A 150 14.04 11.60 -20.61
C TRP A 150 14.50 11.31 -22.03
N TYR A 151 14.03 10.20 -22.57
CA TYR A 151 14.32 9.71 -23.91
C TYR A 151 13.01 9.55 -24.70
N ARG A 152 13.15 9.61 -26.03
CA ARG A 152 12.05 9.34 -26.95
C ARG A 152 12.51 8.44 -28.09
N TRP A 153 11.57 7.69 -28.61
CA TRP A 153 11.70 6.96 -29.86
C TRP A 153 10.58 7.41 -30.81
N ASP A 154 10.91 7.79 -32.01
CA ASP A 154 9.99 8.29 -33.06
C ASP A 154 9.58 7.22 -34.08
N GLY A 155 9.87 5.95 -33.82
CA GLY A 155 9.73 4.84 -34.77
C GLY A 155 11.00 4.51 -35.52
N ARG A 156 12.05 5.34 -35.41
CA ARG A 156 13.34 5.16 -36.12
C ARG A 156 14.53 5.37 -35.21
N VAL A 157 14.59 6.48 -34.51
CA VAL A 157 15.74 6.90 -33.71
C VAL A 157 15.34 7.04 -32.26
N VAL A 158 16.21 6.57 -31.36
CA VAL A 158 16.18 6.88 -29.94
C VAL A 158 17.01 8.15 -29.73
N ALA A 159 16.42 9.15 -29.09
CA ALA A 159 17.05 10.42 -28.82
C ALA A 159 16.71 10.94 -27.44
N THR A 160 17.57 11.77 -26.85
CA THR A 160 17.27 12.51 -25.63
C THR A 160 16.09 13.45 -25.88
N ALA A 161 15.11 13.44 -24.99
CA ALA A 161 13.90 14.25 -25.08
C ALA A 161 13.93 15.44 -24.12
N ALA A 162 14.38 15.26 -22.87
CA ALA A 162 14.53 16.35 -21.89
C ALA A 162 15.60 15.99 -20.87
N GLN A 163 16.28 17.00 -20.33
CA GLN A 163 17.36 16.85 -19.34
C GLN A 163 17.20 17.89 -18.22
N PRO A 164 16.41 17.62 -17.17
CA PRO A 164 16.36 18.53 -16.01
C PRO A 164 17.67 18.45 -15.23
N ARG A 165 18.15 19.61 -14.73
CA ARG A 165 19.39 19.74 -13.99
C ARG A 165 19.21 20.64 -12.78
N ALA A 166 19.70 20.18 -11.63
CA ALA A 166 19.74 20.93 -10.37
C ALA A 166 21.04 21.76 -10.28
N ASP A 167 21.26 22.59 -11.26
CA ASP A 167 22.40 23.48 -11.34
C ASP A 167 21.99 24.83 -11.98
N ASP A 168 22.86 25.82 -11.87
CA ASP A 168 22.65 27.11 -12.49
C ASP A 168 22.88 27.04 -14.01
N ALA A 169 22.04 27.70 -14.78
CA ALA A 169 22.26 27.84 -16.21
C ALA A 169 23.63 28.48 -16.48
N PRO A 170 24.36 28.05 -17.53
CA PRO A 170 25.69 28.59 -17.83
C PRO A 170 25.68 30.09 -18.08
N ASP A 171 24.52 30.64 -18.44
CA ASP A 171 24.31 32.07 -18.69
C ASP A 171 23.64 32.81 -17.51
N ALA A 172 23.43 32.11 -16.38
CA ALA A 172 22.88 32.74 -15.19
C ALA A 172 23.76 33.94 -14.84
N LYS A 173 23.11 35.11 -14.69
CA LYS A 173 23.82 36.33 -14.29
C LYS A 173 24.45 36.05 -12.93
N PRO A 174 25.78 36.14 -12.83
CA PRO A 174 26.42 35.96 -11.54
C PRO A 174 25.95 37.07 -10.59
N PRO A 175 25.95 36.85 -9.28
CA PRO A 175 25.62 37.90 -8.31
C PRO A 175 26.45 39.15 -8.58
N VAL A 176 25.89 40.31 -8.26
CA VAL A 176 26.65 41.57 -8.30
C VAL A 176 27.87 41.42 -7.41
N ASP A 177 29.06 41.64 -7.98
CA ASP A 177 30.34 41.51 -7.32
C ASP A 177 31.25 42.65 -7.75
N ASP A 178 31.41 43.57 -6.86
CA ASP A 178 32.17 44.82 -7.12
C ASP A 178 33.63 44.51 -7.44
N LEU A 179 34.24 43.44 -6.85
CA LEU A 179 35.59 43.04 -7.14
C LEU A 179 35.73 42.47 -8.55
N ARG A 180 34.81 41.62 -8.96
CA ARG A 180 34.74 41.08 -10.33
C ARG A 180 34.55 42.19 -11.35
N ASP A 181 33.62 43.10 -11.11
CA ASP A 181 33.35 44.20 -12.03
C ASP A 181 34.52 45.18 -12.11
N HIS A 182 35.21 45.38 -10.99
CA HIS A 182 36.46 46.14 -10.95
C HIS A 182 37.57 45.45 -11.79
N GLN A 183 37.74 44.12 -11.66
CA GLN A 183 38.73 43.37 -12.45
C GLN A 183 38.41 43.41 -13.96
N LEU A 184 37.14 43.19 -14.35
CA LEU A 184 36.74 43.27 -15.76
C LEU A 184 36.90 44.68 -16.35
N ARG A 185 36.79 45.69 -15.53
CA ARG A 185 37.02 47.08 -15.96
C ARG A 185 38.49 47.40 -16.11
N LEU A 186 39.34 46.82 -15.24
CA LEU A 186 40.78 47.16 -15.25
C LEU A 186 41.56 46.24 -16.21
N ILE A 187 41.17 45.00 -16.41
CA ILE A 187 41.90 44.00 -17.18
C ILE A 187 41.11 43.71 -18.46
N SER A 188 41.45 44.37 -19.55
CA SER A 188 40.76 44.21 -20.83
C SER A 188 40.80 42.77 -21.36
N THR A 189 41.90 42.04 -21.14
CA THR A 189 41.98 40.65 -21.53
C THR A 189 40.90 39.79 -20.88
N LEU A 190 40.61 40.05 -19.59
CA LEU A 190 39.51 39.32 -18.91
C LEU A 190 38.14 39.69 -19.48
N ALA A 191 37.94 40.95 -19.81
CA ALA A 191 36.72 41.40 -20.46
C ALA A 191 36.54 40.80 -21.87
N ASP A 192 37.61 40.77 -22.67
CA ASP A 192 37.61 40.20 -24.00
C ASP A 192 37.40 38.67 -23.96
N ASP A 193 38.01 37.96 -23.04
CA ASP A 193 37.83 36.54 -22.86
C ASP A 193 36.42 36.19 -22.42
N LYS A 194 35.81 37.05 -21.54
CA LYS A 194 34.41 36.93 -21.20
C LYS A 194 33.51 37.14 -22.43
N ALA A 195 33.72 38.20 -23.20
CA ALA A 195 32.95 38.47 -24.40
C ALA A 195 33.05 37.33 -25.45
N ARG A 196 34.26 36.73 -25.63
CA ARG A 196 34.45 35.56 -26.54
C ARG A 196 33.68 34.33 -26.05
N ARG A 197 33.75 34.02 -24.75
CA ARG A 197 32.94 32.88 -24.18
C ARG A 197 31.45 33.11 -24.38
N GLU A 198 30.94 34.30 -24.12
CA GLU A 198 29.55 34.65 -24.34
C GLU A 198 29.16 34.51 -25.83
N ALA A 199 29.95 35.06 -26.76
CA ALA A 199 29.68 34.93 -28.18
C ALA A 199 29.70 33.46 -28.67
N MET A 200 30.63 32.65 -28.20
CA MET A 200 30.67 31.20 -28.51
C MET A 200 29.43 30.46 -27.97
N ARG A 201 29.03 30.80 -26.74
CA ARG A 201 27.83 30.23 -26.16
C ARG A 201 26.58 30.60 -26.98
N ASP A 202 26.40 31.88 -27.28
CA ASP A 202 25.26 32.39 -28.01
C ASP A 202 25.17 31.78 -29.43
N GLN A 203 26.31 31.57 -30.07
CA GLN A 203 26.37 30.88 -31.36
C GLN A 203 26.02 29.40 -31.25
N THR A 204 26.53 28.72 -30.23
CA THR A 204 26.24 27.30 -29.98
C THR A 204 24.74 27.12 -29.71
N GLU A 205 24.14 28.04 -28.96
CA GLU A 205 22.72 28.00 -28.65
C GLU A 205 21.85 28.31 -29.89
N ALA A 206 22.27 29.27 -30.72
CA ALA A 206 21.60 29.54 -32.00
C ALA A 206 21.64 28.32 -32.93
N TRP A 207 22.77 27.63 -33.02
CA TRP A 207 22.89 26.40 -33.79
C TRP A 207 22.02 25.28 -33.24
N ARG A 208 21.98 25.09 -31.92
CA ARG A 208 21.11 24.09 -31.30
C ARG A 208 19.65 24.31 -31.64
N ARG A 209 19.18 25.57 -31.58
CA ARG A 209 17.78 25.93 -31.92
C ARG A 209 17.48 25.70 -33.43
N ALA A 210 18.47 25.91 -34.28
CA ALA A 210 18.30 25.78 -35.74
C ALA A 210 18.40 24.34 -36.25
N ASP A 211 19.00 23.44 -35.49
CA ASP A 211 19.29 22.06 -35.88
C ASP A 211 18.43 21.06 -35.10
N PRO A 212 17.32 20.57 -35.68
CA PRO A 212 16.41 19.62 -34.99
C PRO A 212 17.04 18.23 -34.76
N THR A 213 18.23 17.95 -35.33
CA THR A 213 18.94 16.69 -35.09
C THR A 213 19.73 16.69 -33.78
N ARG A 214 19.87 17.83 -33.13
CA ARG A 214 20.53 17.95 -31.82
C ARG A 214 19.56 17.70 -30.69
N PRO A 215 20.04 17.12 -29.55
CA PRO A 215 19.22 17.01 -28.36
C PRO A 215 18.83 18.40 -27.84
N PRO A 216 17.65 18.53 -27.20
CA PRO A 216 17.25 19.78 -26.56
C PRO A 216 18.29 20.22 -25.51
N ALA A 217 18.34 21.52 -25.23
CA ALA A 217 19.20 22.05 -24.19
C ALA A 217 18.77 21.51 -22.82
N PRO A 218 19.74 21.30 -21.90
CA PRO A 218 19.40 21.00 -20.51
C PRO A 218 18.51 22.09 -19.90
N ILE A 219 17.61 21.67 -19.03
CA ILE A 219 16.66 22.53 -18.33
C ILE A 219 17.19 22.76 -16.91
N HIS A 220 17.70 23.95 -16.66
CA HIS A 220 18.34 24.34 -15.41
C HIS A 220 17.33 24.89 -14.40
N LEU A 221 17.32 24.34 -13.19
CA LEU A 221 16.41 24.70 -12.10
C LEU A 221 17.09 25.47 -10.97
N GLY A 222 18.41 25.75 -11.12
CA GLY A 222 19.23 26.37 -10.10
C GLY A 222 19.94 25.34 -9.20
N LYS A 223 21.01 25.79 -8.56
CA LYS A 223 21.88 24.94 -7.72
C LYS A 223 21.36 24.72 -6.29
N ASP A 224 20.36 25.49 -5.88
CA ASP A 224 19.83 25.52 -4.51
C ASP A 224 18.62 24.57 -4.33
N VAL A 225 18.37 23.72 -5.33
CA VAL A 225 17.30 22.74 -5.32
C VAL A 225 17.83 21.31 -5.48
N THR A 226 17.02 20.38 -5.03
CA THR A 226 17.12 18.95 -5.36
C THR A 226 15.89 18.58 -6.20
N ILE A 227 16.09 17.94 -7.35
CA ILE A 227 15.00 17.39 -8.15
C ILE A 227 14.51 16.14 -7.45
N VAL A 228 13.24 16.15 -7.08
CA VAL A 228 12.55 15.00 -6.46
C VAL A 228 11.97 14.11 -7.54
N ASP A 229 11.33 14.73 -8.54
CA ASP A 229 10.65 14.02 -9.63
C ASP A 229 10.55 14.87 -10.89
N SER A 230 10.29 14.20 -12.02
CA SER A 230 9.94 14.89 -13.26
C SER A 230 8.99 14.03 -14.11
N SER A 231 8.16 14.68 -14.94
CA SER A 231 7.20 14.01 -15.81
C SER A 231 7.13 14.73 -17.15
N LEU A 232 7.51 14.02 -18.22
CA LEU A 232 7.52 14.55 -19.59
C LEU A 232 6.15 14.30 -20.25
N SER A 233 5.63 15.30 -20.97
CA SER A 233 4.42 15.10 -21.77
C SER A 233 4.66 14.09 -22.91
N PRO A 234 3.68 13.25 -23.28
CA PRO A 234 3.83 12.23 -24.34
C PRO A 234 4.29 12.80 -25.69
N ASP A 235 3.91 14.04 -25.99
CA ASP A 235 4.35 14.77 -27.20
C ASP A 235 5.77 15.35 -27.10
N GLY A 236 6.40 15.27 -25.91
CA GLY A 236 7.75 15.75 -25.64
C GLY A 236 7.89 17.28 -25.55
N ARG A 237 6.80 18.02 -25.46
CA ARG A 237 6.83 19.51 -25.46
C ARG A 237 6.99 20.11 -24.08
N TRP A 238 6.44 19.48 -23.07
CA TRP A 238 6.37 19.99 -21.72
C TRP A 238 6.99 19.03 -20.71
N LEU A 239 7.69 19.58 -19.74
CA LEU A 239 8.24 18.84 -18.62
C LEU A 239 7.73 19.46 -17.31
N LEU A 240 7.05 18.66 -16.50
CA LEU A 240 6.81 19.00 -15.08
C LEU A 240 8.03 18.57 -14.27
N VAL A 241 8.47 19.39 -13.34
CA VAL A 241 9.56 19.06 -12.42
C VAL A 241 9.15 19.40 -11.00
N VAL A 242 9.38 18.45 -10.10
CA VAL A 242 9.15 18.61 -8.66
C VAL A 242 10.49 18.81 -8.00
N THR A 243 10.62 19.84 -7.18
CA THR A 243 11.85 20.14 -6.44
C THR A 243 11.59 20.37 -4.97
N THR A 244 12.63 20.13 -4.17
CA THR A 244 12.71 20.58 -2.78
C THR A 244 13.96 21.45 -2.58
N ALA A 245 14.07 22.14 -1.46
CA ALA A 245 15.28 22.89 -1.13
C ALA A 245 16.47 21.94 -0.99
N LYS A 246 17.62 22.34 -1.49
CA LYS A 246 18.86 21.56 -1.37
C LYS A 246 19.26 21.46 0.10
N GLY A 247 19.61 20.25 0.54
CA GLY A 247 19.99 20.01 1.92
C GLY A 247 18.81 20.13 2.89
N ALA A 248 17.58 19.96 2.38
CA ALA A 248 16.41 19.84 3.24
C ALA A 248 16.70 18.80 4.33
N ASP A 249 16.38 19.16 5.58
CA ASP A 249 16.74 18.38 6.75
C ASP A 249 16.02 17.01 6.72
N GLY A 250 16.80 15.94 6.58
CA GLY A 250 16.29 14.56 6.65
C GLY A 250 16.04 14.07 8.09
N GLY A 251 16.21 14.98 9.08
CA GLY A 251 16.14 14.66 10.48
C GLY A 251 17.37 13.92 11.02
N ARG A 252 17.36 13.66 12.31
CA ARG A 252 18.39 12.87 12.95
C ARG A 252 18.10 11.38 12.72
N GLY A 253 18.86 10.76 11.82
CA GLY A 253 18.92 9.31 11.69
C GLY A 253 19.63 8.67 12.88
N GLU A 254 19.43 7.38 13.05
CA GLU A 254 20.07 6.57 14.09
C GLU A 254 20.82 5.41 13.47
N LYS A 255 21.62 4.71 14.29
CA LYS A 255 22.28 3.45 13.92
C LYS A 255 21.63 2.33 14.72
N MET A 256 21.14 1.33 14.02
CA MET A 256 20.61 0.10 14.61
C MET A 256 21.72 -0.93 14.68
N PRO A 257 22.02 -1.49 15.86
CA PRO A 257 23.02 -2.53 15.98
C PRO A 257 22.49 -3.86 15.41
N VAL A 258 23.36 -4.56 14.68
CA VAL A 258 23.18 -5.93 14.19
C VAL A 258 24.15 -6.83 14.94
N PRO A 259 23.70 -7.48 16.02
CA PRO A 259 24.62 -8.12 16.96
C PRO A 259 25.17 -9.48 16.47
N VAL A 260 24.47 -10.13 15.54
CA VAL A 260 24.87 -11.45 14.99
C VAL A 260 25.05 -11.32 13.48
N THR A 261 26.29 -11.40 13.00
CA THR A 261 26.70 -11.21 11.61
C THR A 261 27.67 -12.28 11.14
N GLU A 262 27.83 -12.41 9.83
CA GLU A 262 28.82 -13.32 9.23
C GLU A 262 30.27 -12.94 9.60
N SER A 263 30.54 -11.65 9.81
CA SER A 263 31.87 -11.15 10.18
C SER A 263 32.27 -11.52 11.60
N GLY A 264 31.32 -11.90 12.45
CA GLY A 264 31.51 -12.15 13.88
C GLY A 264 31.69 -10.89 14.73
N TYR A 265 31.56 -9.71 14.14
CA TYR A 265 31.54 -8.42 14.84
C TYR A 265 30.14 -7.83 14.79
N GLU A 266 29.79 -7.02 15.80
CA GLU A 266 28.58 -6.19 15.75
C GLU A 266 28.71 -5.19 14.59
N GLU A 267 27.69 -5.11 13.76
CA GLU A 267 27.58 -4.18 12.65
C GLU A 267 26.45 -3.18 12.92
N PHE A 268 26.34 -2.14 12.09
CA PHE A 268 25.34 -1.09 12.28
C PHE A 268 24.68 -0.75 10.95
N GLU A 269 23.35 -0.77 10.93
CA GLU A 269 22.56 -0.30 9.81
C GLU A 269 22.01 1.11 10.08
N ASP A 270 21.78 1.89 9.03
CA ASP A 270 21.11 3.18 9.14
C ASP A 270 19.63 2.96 9.47
N ALA A 271 19.16 3.66 10.47
CA ALA A 271 17.76 3.64 10.89
C ALA A 271 17.11 5.00 10.69
N ARG A 272 15.80 4.98 10.42
CA ARG A 272 15.00 6.18 10.21
C ARG A 272 14.96 7.09 11.42
N SER A 273 14.64 8.36 11.20
CA SER A 273 14.36 9.31 12.28
C SER A 273 12.97 9.06 12.92
N LEU A 274 12.79 9.64 14.09
CA LEU A 274 11.57 9.54 14.88
C LEU A 274 10.53 10.57 14.43
N VAL A 275 9.28 10.39 14.85
CA VAL A 275 8.20 11.33 14.57
C VAL A 275 8.52 12.74 15.07
N GLY A 276 8.15 13.76 14.29
CA GLY A 276 8.41 15.17 14.58
C GLY A 276 9.91 15.55 14.52
N ARG A 277 10.76 14.71 13.93
CA ARG A 277 12.21 14.96 13.77
C ARG A 277 12.67 15.06 12.33
N ASN A 278 11.79 14.77 11.38
CA ASN A 278 12.03 14.83 9.93
C ASN A 278 10.73 15.11 9.18
N ASP A 279 10.10 16.22 9.46
CA ASP A 279 8.90 16.63 8.74
C ASP A 279 9.18 16.58 7.23
N PRO A 280 8.22 16.11 6.40
CA PRO A 280 8.39 16.10 4.96
C PRO A 280 8.71 17.50 4.43
N SER A 281 9.78 17.60 3.65
CA SER A 281 10.21 18.89 3.11
C SER A 281 9.18 19.41 2.11
N PRO A 282 8.83 20.72 2.17
CA PRO A 282 7.96 21.35 1.18
C PRO A 282 8.51 21.19 -0.23
N GLN A 283 7.61 20.88 -1.16
CA GLN A 283 7.95 20.72 -2.55
C GLN A 283 7.41 21.88 -3.39
N ARG A 284 8.04 22.12 -4.53
CA ARG A 284 7.64 23.09 -5.55
C ARG A 284 7.41 22.38 -6.87
N LEU A 285 6.50 22.89 -7.66
CA LEU A 285 6.17 22.37 -8.98
C LEU A 285 6.54 23.38 -10.06
N TRP A 286 7.26 22.92 -11.06
CA TRP A 286 7.72 23.73 -12.18
C TRP A 286 7.19 23.18 -13.50
N LEU A 287 6.89 24.08 -14.41
CA LEU A 287 6.59 23.75 -15.82
C LEU A 287 7.70 24.28 -16.71
N ALA A 288 8.32 23.38 -17.47
CA ALA A 288 9.34 23.74 -18.46
C ALA A 288 8.84 23.48 -19.87
N GLU A 289 9.08 24.40 -20.79
CA GLU A 289 8.93 24.20 -22.21
C GLU A 289 10.23 23.63 -22.79
N VAL A 290 10.20 22.38 -23.23
CA VAL A 290 11.42 21.65 -23.63
C VAL A 290 12.18 22.34 -24.77
N ALA A 291 11.46 22.82 -25.79
CA ALA A 291 12.07 23.44 -26.98
C ALA A 291 12.83 24.74 -26.67
N THR A 292 12.38 25.50 -25.67
CA THR A 292 12.98 26.81 -25.32
C THR A 292 13.81 26.75 -24.06
N GLY A 293 13.67 25.68 -23.23
CA GLY A 293 14.26 25.57 -21.90
C GLY A 293 13.69 26.57 -20.91
N LYS A 294 12.58 27.24 -21.23
CA LYS A 294 11.94 28.22 -20.33
C LYS A 294 11.23 27.51 -19.19
N VAL A 295 11.60 27.84 -17.96
CA VAL A 295 11.02 27.29 -16.72
C VAL A 295 10.15 28.33 -16.05
N ARG A 296 8.99 27.91 -15.51
CA ARG A 296 8.06 28.72 -14.73
C ARG A 296 7.60 27.93 -13.51
N GLU A 297 7.66 28.54 -12.34
CA GLU A 297 7.09 27.97 -11.12
C GLU A 297 5.55 28.06 -11.17
N LEU A 298 4.88 26.98 -10.77
CA LEU A 298 3.43 26.93 -10.66
C LEU A 298 3.03 27.30 -9.23
N SER A 299 2.41 28.48 -9.08
CA SER A 299 1.99 29.00 -7.77
C SER A 299 0.84 28.19 -7.20
N PHE A 300 0.92 27.87 -5.91
CA PHE A 300 -0.12 27.22 -5.14
C PHE A 300 -1.14 28.17 -4.53
N ASP A 301 -0.98 29.48 -4.69
CA ASP A 301 -1.86 30.50 -4.08
C ASP A 301 -3.33 30.39 -4.49
N ILE A 302 -3.60 29.80 -5.65
CA ILE A 302 -4.96 29.62 -6.20
C ILE A 302 -5.73 28.45 -5.56
N LEU A 303 -5.06 27.58 -4.81
CA LEU A 303 -5.68 26.41 -4.22
C LEU A 303 -6.68 26.81 -3.13
N PRO A 304 -7.93 26.36 -3.19
CA PRO A 304 -8.92 26.68 -2.17
C PRO A 304 -8.47 26.11 -0.80
N GLY A 305 -8.47 26.96 0.23
CA GLY A 305 -8.08 26.58 1.59
C GLY A 305 -6.59 26.37 1.82
N ILE A 306 -5.71 26.75 0.90
CA ILE A 306 -4.25 26.58 1.05
C ILE A 306 -3.68 27.37 2.25
N LYS A 307 -4.37 28.42 2.67
CA LYS A 307 -3.99 29.28 3.81
C LYS A 307 -4.76 28.95 5.10
N ASP A 308 -5.70 28.02 5.04
CA ASP A 308 -6.42 27.55 6.22
C ASP A 308 -5.44 26.80 7.12
N ASP A 309 -5.51 26.95 8.43
CA ASP A 309 -4.75 26.19 9.41
C ASP A 309 -5.70 25.22 10.13
N PRO A 310 -5.83 23.95 9.67
CA PRO A 310 -6.71 22.97 10.31
C PRO A 310 -6.24 22.61 11.72
N LEU A 311 -4.97 22.88 12.06
CA LEU A 311 -4.38 22.62 13.37
C LEU A 311 -4.27 23.90 14.23
N ALA A 312 -4.96 24.98 13.87
CA ALA A 312 -4.85 26.29 14.55
C ALA A 312 -5.15 26.20 16.06
N ALA A 313 -6.13 25.40 16.45
CA ALA A 313 -6.48 25.21 17.87
C ALA A 313 -5.36 24.51 18.64
N LEU A 314 -4.75 23.49 18.07
CA LEU A 314 -3.61 22.76 18.66
C LEU A 314 -2.38 23.64 18.70
N ARG A 315 -2.08 24.36 17.65
CA ARG A 315 -0.96 25.31 17.56
C ARG A 315 -1.06 26.38 18.64
N LYS A 316 -2.25 26.95 18.84
CA LYS A 316 -2.53 27.90 19.90
C LYS A 316 -2.34 27.27 21.29
N ALA A 317 -2.84 26.06 21.51
CA ALA A 317 -2.72 25.34 22.78
C ALA A 317 -1.25 25.01 23.11
N ALA A 318 -0.45 24.70 22.09
CA ALA A 318 1.00 24.47 22.21
C ALA A 318 1.84 25.77 22.31
N GLY A 319 1.22 26.95 22.30
CA GLY A 319 1.93 28.23 22.35
C GLY A 319 2.77 28.54 21.10
N LYS A 320 2.43 27.92 19.97
CA LYS A 320 3.09 28.14 18.68
C LYS A 320 2.44 29.29 17.93
N ASP A 321 3.24 29.98 17.08
CA ASP A 321 2.75 31.04 16.20
C ASP A 321 1.69 30.49 15.21
N PRO A 322 0.71 31.31 14.80
CA PRO A 322 -0.19 30.97 13.70
C PRO A 322 0.59 30.68 12.41
N LEU A 323 0.05 29.79 11.59
CA LEU A 323 0.60 29.52 10.27
C LEU A 323 0.63 30.82 9.44
N LYS A 324 1.74 31.09 8.75
CA LYS A 324 1.92 32.25 7.88
C LYS A 324 2.08 31.82 6.44
N GLY A 325 1.19 32.31 5.56
CA GLY A 325 1.24 31.99 4.12
C GLY A 325 0.59 30.64 3.76
N ASN A 326 1.04 30.06 2.67
CA ASN A 326 0.54 28.77 2.20
C ASN A 326 1.05 27.65 3.08
N ARG A 327 0.20 26.63 3.30
CA ARG A 327 0.64 25.36 3.91
C ARG A 327 1.69 24.69 3.03
N PRO A 328 2.68 24.01 3.62
CA PRO A 328 3.63 23.22 2.87
C PRO A 328 2.93 22.07 2.16
N LEU A 329 3.31 21.82 0.91
CA LEU A 329 2.73 20.77 0.08
C LEU A 329 3.78 19.75 -0.35
N GLN A 330 3.31 18.53 -0.62
CA GLN A 330 3.97 17.50 -1.39
C GLN A 330 3.26 17.32 -2.73
N VAL A 331 4.06 17.13 -3.77
CA VAL A 331 3.62 16.94 -5.15
C VAL A 331 4.04 15.54 -5.57
N GLY A 332 3.14 14.79 -6.14
CA GLY A 332 3.31 13.38 -6.50
C GLY A 332 4.71 12.93 -6.89
N SER A 333 5.14 11.97 -6.22
CA SER A 333 6.05 10.84 -6.41
C SER A 333 6.51 10.35 -5.04
N GLY A 334 6.03 9.28 -4.67
CA GLY A 334 6.26 8.56 -3.42
C GLY A 334 5.17 7.52 -3.36
N ASP A 335 5.27 6.62 -2.42
CA ASP A 335 4.35 5.50 -2.31
C ASP A 335 2.88 5.94 -2.14
N ASP A 336 2.65 7.18 -1.63
CA ASP A 336 1.33 7.66 -1.27
C ASP A 336 0.74 8.73 -2.22
N VAL A 337 1.48 9.24 -3.18
CA VAL A 337 1.00 10.29 -4.11
C VAL A 337 1.37 9.93 -5.54
N PRO A 338 0.39 9.56 -6.38
CA PRO A 338 0.67 9.17 -7.76
C PRO A 338 1.37 10.28 -8.57
N ALA A 339 2.25 9.87 -9.47
CA ALA A 339 2.91 10.77 -10.40
C ALA A 339 1.91 11.56 -11.26
N PRO A 340 2.31 12.74 -11.80
CA PRO A 340 1.47 13.50 -12.72
C PRO A 340 0.98 12.66 -13.89
N GLN A 341 -0.30 12.75 -14.21
CA GLN A 341 -0.94 11.99 -15.29
C GLN A 341 -1.20 12.88 -16.49
N TRP A 342 -0.56 12.56 -17.62
CA TRP A 342 -0.79 13.22 -18.90
C TRP A 342 -1.91 12.55 -19.66
N SER A 343 -2.67 13.36 -20.41
CA SER A 343 -3.50 12.80 -21.49
C SER A 343 -2.61 12.28 -22.62
N ASP A 344 -3.06 11.26 -23.37
CA ASP A 344 -2.26 10.61 -24.42
C ASP A 344 -1.80 11.56 -25.54
N ASP A 345 -2.50 12.69 -25.72
CA ASP A 345 -2.13 13.72 -26.69
C ASP A 345 -1.14 14.77 -26.14
N GLY A 346 -0.82 14.70 -24.84
CA GLY A 346 0.08 15.64 -24.18
C GLY A 346 -0.49 17.03 -23.93
N HIS A 347 -1.79 17.25 -24.20
CA HIS A 347 -2.42 18.56 -24.05
C HIS A 347 -3.03 18.81 -22.67
N GLY A 348 -3.29 17.75 -21.91
CA GLY A 348 -3.79 17.80 -20.55
C GLY A 348 -2.82 17.14 -19.59
N VAL A 349 -2.66 17.71 -18.42
CA VAL A 349 -1.97 17.08 -17.30
C VAL A 349 -2.72 17.34 -16.01
N ALA A 350 -2.90 16.30 -15.22
CA ALA A 350 -3.46 16.34 -13.89
C ALA A 350 -2.40 15.99 -12.85
N VAL A 351 -2.48 16.61 -11.67
CA VAL A 351 -1.54 16.42 -10.56
C VAL A 351 -2.32 16.36 -9.27
N ILE A 352 -1.95 15.45 -8.38
CA ILE A 352 -2.38 15.48 -6.98
C ILE A 352 -1.35 16.24 -6.15
N LEU A 353 -1.86 17.16 -5.34
CA LEU A 353 -1.13 17.92 -4.34
C LEU A 353 -1.65 17.53 -2.97
N ARG A 354 -0.78 17.25 -2.01
CA ARG A 354 -1.14 16.88 -0.65
C ARG A 354 -0.51 17.87 0.33
N ALA A 355 -1.30 18.36 1.29
CA ALA A 355 -0.73 19.12 2.40
C ALA A 355 0.16 18.20 3.26
N VAL A 356 1.27 18.74 3.76
CA VAL A 356 2.20 17.97 4.63
C VAL A 356 1.51 17.46 5.90
N ASP A 357 0.53 18.22 6.40
CA ASP A 357 -0.32 17.81 7.54
C ASP A 357 -1.37 16.74 7.18
N ASN A 358 -1.45 16.34 5.92
CA ASN A 358 -2.39 15.35 5.36
C ASN A 358 -3.88 15.60 5.66
N LYS A 359 -4.27 16.87 5.88
CA LYS A 359 -5.68 17.25 6.09
C LYS A 359 -6.37 17.66 4.79
N ASP A 360 -5.61 17.97 3.75
CA ASP A 360 -6.13 18.37 2.45
C ASP A 360 -5.35 17.74 1.30
N ARG A 361 -6.11 17.35 0.27
CA ARG A 361 -5.62 16.87 -1.01
C ARG A 361 -6.33 17.63 -2.13
N TRP A 362 -5.56 18.14 -3.09
CA TRP A 362 -6.11 18.81 -4.28
C TRP A 362 -5.78 18.00 -5.54
N LEU A 363 -6.79 17.75 -6.35
CA LEU A 363 -6.61 17.36 -7.74
C LEU A 363 -6.64 18.63 -8.59
N VAL A 364 -5.59 18.87 -9.34
CA VAL A 364 -5.45 20.07 -10.19
C VAL A 364 -5.13 19.67 -11.62
N THR A 365 -5.48 20.48 -12.60
CA THR A 365 -4.92 20.45 -13.94
C THR A 365 -4.05 21.67 -14.18
N VAL A 366 -3.14 21.59 -15.16
CA VAL A 366 -2.23 22.67 -15.49
C VAL A 366 -2.65 23.32 -16.81
N ASP A 367 -2.86 24.63 -16.79
CA ASP A 367 -2.91 25.43 -18.02
C ASP A 367 -1.48 25.61 -18.53
N LEU A 368 -1.09 24.79 -19.50
CA LEU A 368 0.27 24.74 -20.03
C LEU A 368 0.70 26.05 -20.70
N ALA A 369 -0.23 26.76 -21.34
CA ALA A 369 0.07 28.03 -22.02
C ALA A 369 0.39 29.15 -21.03
N ASN A 370 -0.42 29.27 -19.98
CA ASN A 370 -0.29 30.33 -18.98
C ASN A 370 0.61 29.94 -17.80
N ALA A 371 0.94 28.66 -17.63
CA ALA A 371 1.61 28.05 -16.49
C ALA A 371 0.88 28.39 -15.17
N THR A 372 -0.36 28.00 -15.10
CA THR A 372 -1.20 28.19 -13.92
C THR A 372 -1.93 26.91 -13.56
N LEU A 373 -2.12 26.70 -12.27
CA LEU A 373 -2.93 25.59 -11.77
C LEU A 373 -4.42 25.92 -11.89
N GLN A 374 -5.20 24.88 -12.15
CA GLN A 374 -6.65 24.94 -12.16
C GLN A 374 -7.17 23.90 -11.16
N PRO A 375 -7.62 24.32 -9.96
CA PRO A 375 -8.19 23.39 -8.99
C PRO A 375 -9.43 22.70 -9.56
N ARG A 376 -9.47 21.37 -9.45
CA ARG A 376 -10.57 20.54 -9.95
C ARG A 376 -11.35 19.90 -8.82
N HIS A 377 -10.65 19.49 -7.76
CA HIS A 377 -11.26 18.91 -6.58
C HIS A 377 -10.39 19.21 -5.35
N ARG A 378 -11.02 19.43 -4.20
CA ARG A 378 -10.38 19.48 -2.87
C ARG A 378 -11.08 18.43 -2.00
N LEU A 379 -10.32 17.50 -1.46
CA LEU A 379 -10.75 16.65 -0.37
C LEU A 379 -10.17 17.22 0.92
N HIS A 380 -11.02 17.41 1.92
CA HIS A 380 -10.63 17.83 3.27
C HIS A 380 -11.08 16.78 4.28
N ASP A 381 -10.22 16.48 5.26
CA ASP A 381 -10.53 15.62 6.38
C ASP A 381 -9.96 16.20 7.68
N GLU A 382 -10.78 16.31 8.71
CA GLU A 382 -10.35 16.80 10.03
C GLU A 382 -9.31 15.88 10.69
N ALA A 383 -9.35 14.57 10.39
CA ALA A 383 -8.39 13.58 10.87
C ALA A 383 -7.22 13.45 9.90
N TRP A 384 -7.35 12.66 8.86
CA TRP A 384 -6.36 12.54 7.77
C TRP A 384 -6.97 11.89 6.54
N ILE A 385 -6.44 12.26 5.37
CA ILE A 385 -6.82 11.65 4.10
C ILE A 385 -6.15 10.29 3.96
N ASN A 386 -6.90 9.29 3.50
CA ASN A 386 -6.39 7.97 3.22
C ASN A 386 -5.26 8.02 2.18
N TRP A 387 -4.17 7.33 2.44
CA TRP A 387 -3.07 7.20 1.49
C TRP A 387 -3.30 6.15 0.40
N SER A 388 -4.34 5.30 0.52
CA SER A 388 -4.63 4.21 -0.43
C SER A 388 -5.54 4.60 -1.61
N PHE A 389 -6.40 5.62 -1.49
CA PHE A 389 -7.41 5.97 -2.50
C PHE A 389 -7.03 7.25 -3.25
N ASN A 390 -5.85 7.23 -3.88
CA ASN A 390 -5.30 8.36 -4.60
C ASN A 390 -5.26 8.16 -6.12
N ASP A 391 -5.84 7.07 -6.65
CA ASP A 391 -5.84 6.77 -8.08
C ASP A 391 -6.60 7.82 -8.87
N PHE A 392 -6.02 8.24 -9.98
CA PHE A 392 -6.63 9.15 -10.96
C PHE A 392 -5.98 8.98 -12.34
N GLY A 393 -6.66 9.45 -13.35
CA GLY A 393 -6.15 9.39 -14.72
C GLY A 393 -7.12 9.96 -15.73
N TRP A 394 -6.76 9.87 -16.99
CA TRP A 394 -7.56 10.33 -18.11
C TRP A 394 -8.23 9.15 -18.83
N LEU A 395 -9.44 9.37 -19.29
CA LEU A 395 -10.04 8.47 -20.29
C LEU A 395 -9.38 8.71 -21.66
N PRO A 396 -9.44 7.72 -22.58
CA PRO A 396 -8.85 7.82 -23.92
C PRO A 396 -9.36 8.98 -24.77
N ASP A 397 -10.48 9.62 -24.37
CA ASP A 397 -10.98 10.83 -25.03
C ASP A 397 -10.09 12.06 -24.79
N GLY A 398 -9.10 11.97 -23.88
CA GLY A 398 -8.16 13.02 -23.51
C GLY A 398 -8.78 14.24 -22.84
N SER A 399 -10.06 14.17 -22.49
CA SER A 399 -10.81 15.30 -21.92
C SER A 399 -11.58 14.97 -20.63
N THR A 400 -11.80 13.69 -20.35
CA THR A 400 -12.47 13.24 -19.15
C THR A 400 -11.44 12.72 -18.15
N LEU A 401 -11.32 13.38 -17.01
CA LEU A 401 -10.51 12.97 -15.89
C LEU A 401 -11.35 12.09 -14.95
N TRP A 402 -10.78 11.01 -14.44
CA TRP A 402 -11.39 10.19 -13.40
C TRP A 402 -10.51 10.18 -12.14
N TYR A 403 -11.10 9.97 -10.96
CA TYR A 403 -10.36 9.94 -9.69
C TYR A 403 -11.17 9.25 -8.60
N LEU A 404 -10.47 8.76 -7.58
CA LEU A 404 -11.06 8.26 -6.34
C LEU A 404 -11.15 9.35 -5.27
N SER A 405 -12.22 9.31 -4.48
CA SER A 405 -12.41 10.23 -3.35
C SER A 405 -13.29 9.60 -2.25
N GLU A 406 -12.91 9.83 -0.99
CA GLU A 406 -13.69 9.45 0.20
C GLU A 406 -14.64 10.55 0.68
N GLU A 407 -14.95 11.55 -0.13
CA GLU A 407 -15.78 12.70 0.29
C GLU A 407 -17.18 12.32 0.77
N SER A 408 -17.71 11.17 0.31
CA SER A 408 -18.99 10.62 0.74
C SER A 408 -18.92 9.71 1.99
N GLY A 409 -17.71 9.52 2.55
CA GLY A 409 -17.43 8.61 3.67
C GLY A 409 -16.86 7.26 3.26
N PHE A 410 -16.94 6.90 1.97
CA PHE A 410 -16.33 5.70 1.38
C PHE A 410 -15.58 6.09 0.12
N SER A 411 -14.60 5.26 -0.29
CA SER A 411 -13.89 5.48 -1.55
C SER A 411 -14.80 5.22 -2.73
N HIS A 412 -15.04 6.24 -3.53
CA HIS A 412 -15.85 6.15 -4.75
C HIS A 412 -15.15 6.76 -5.94
N LEU A 413 -15.56 6.28 -7.13
CA LEU A 413 -15.10 6.73 -8.43
C LEU A 413 -15.91 7.92 -8.91
N TYR A 414 -15.21 8.93 -9.36
CA TYR A 414 -15.77 10.16 -9.94
C TYR A 414 -15.17 10.40 -11.32
N THR A 415 -15.93 11.07 -12.19
CA THR A 415 -15.44 11.63 -13.45
C THR A 415 -15.65 13.13 -13.50
N LEU A 416 -14.77 13.81 -14.25
CA LEU A 416 -14.80 15.26 -14.44
C LEU A 416 -14.50 15.57 -15.90
N ARG A 417 -15.48 16.16 -16.61
CA ARG A 417 -15.33 16.67 -17.97
C ARG A 417 -15.55 18.17 -17.99
N GLY A 418 -14.48 18.93 -18.23
CA GLY A 418 -14.53 20.36 -18.02
C GLY A 418 -14.83 20.71 -16.55
N ASN A 419 -15.99 21.32 -16.29
CA ASN A 419 -16.49 21.57 -14.91
C ASN A 419 -17.66 20.64 -14.51
N GLN A 420 -18.06 19.73 -15.39
CA GLN A 420 -19.12 18.78 -15.09
C GLN A 420 -18.54 17.57 -14.38
N ARG A 421 -18.91 17.41 -13.15
CA ARG A 421 -18.53 16.30 -12.28
C ARG A 421 -19.68 15.29 -12.20
N SER A 422 -19.36 14.00 -12.23
CA SER A 422 -20.29 12.90 -12.06
C SER A 422 -19.71 11.87 -11.08
N GLN A 423 -20.51 11.42 -10.15
CA GLN A 423 -20.19 10.27 -9.30
C GLN A 423 -20.60 9.00 -10.04
N ILE A 424 -19.67 8.05 -10.18
CA ILE A 424 -19.86 6.81 -10.94
C ILE A 424 -20.27 5.66 -10.02
N THR A 425 -19.69 5.62 -8.83
CA THR A 425 -20.03 4.61 -7.80
C THR A 425 -20.53 5.30 -6.54
N ASP A 426 -21.46 4.68 -5.82
CA ASP A 426 -22.03 5.21 -4.58
C ASP A 426 -22.45 4.06 -3.66
N GLY A 427 -22.64 4.37 -2.36
CA GLY A 427 -23.09 3.41 -1.36
C GLY A 427 -22.17 3.32 -0.15
N HIS A 428 -22.39 2.30 0.70
CA HIS A 428 -21.61 2.04 1.91
C HIS A 428 -20.59 0.90 1.64
N TRP A 429 -19.73 1.10 0.67
CA TRP A 429 -18.71 0.17 0.23
C TRP A 429 -17.60 0.95 -0.50
N GLU A 430 -16.46 0.33 -0.71
CA GLU A 430 -15.26 0.96 -1.26
C GLU A 430 -14.97 0.52 -2.69
N THR A 431 -14.47 1.46 -3.49
CA THR A 431 -13.94 1.24 -4.84
C THR A 431 -12.41 1.41 -4.79
N SER A 432 -11.68 0.47 -5.37
CA SER A 432 -10.20 0.53 -5.50
C SER A 432 -9.73 -0.10 -6.81
N GLN A 433 -8.44 -0.01 -7.13
CA GLN A 433 -7.79 -0.62 -8.29
C GLN A 433 -8.51 -0.34 -9.63
N VAL A 434 -8.81 0.93 -9.91
CA VAL A 434 -9.61 1.33 -11.07
C VAL A 434 -8.83 1.16 -12.37
N THR A 435 -9.40 0.43 -13.32
CA THR A 435 -8.87 0.25 -14.68
C THR A 435 -9.93 0.64 -15.72
N PRO A 436 -9.72 1.72 -16.49
CA PRO A 436 -10.61 2.04 -17.60
C PRO A 436 -10.52 0.99 -18.72
N SER A 437 -11.65 0.71 -19.37
CA SER A 437 -11.64 -0.04 -20.63
C SER A 437 -10.87 0.73 -21.70
N ARG A 438 -10.29 0.00 -22.67
CA ARG A 438 -9.48 0.62 -23.74
C ARG A 438 -10.25 1.64 -24.57
N ASP A 439 -11.54 1.45 -24.76
CA ASP A 439 -12.43 2.38 -25.49
C ASP A 439 -12.96 3.51 -24.59
N GLY A 440 -12.64 3.50 -23.29
CA GLY A 440 -13.06 4.49 -22.31
C GLY A 440 -14.56 4.46 -21.99
N THR A 441 -15.28 3.39 -22.38
CA THR A 441 -16.72 3.32 -22.16
C THR A 441 -17.11 2.74 -20.81
N ARG A 442 -16.19 2.02 -20.15
CA ARG A 442 -16.40 1.38 -18.85
C ARG A 442 -15.19 1.52 -17.95
N PHE A 443 -15.45 1.38 -16.66
CA PHE A 443 -14.43 1.16 -15.63
C PHE A 443 -14.58 -0.23 -15.06
N TYR A 444 -13.48 -0.88 -14.77
CA TYR A 444 -13.35 -2.10 -13.97
C TYR A 444 -12.62 -1.73 -12.68
N PHE A 445 -13.03 -2.30 -11.56
CA PHE A 445 -12.47 -1.96 -10.25
C PHE A 445 -12.75 -3.06 -9.22
N LEU A 446 -12.02 -3.07 -8.13
CA LEU A 446 -12.39 -3.86 -6.97
C LEU A 446 -13.48 -3.14 -6.17
N CYS A 447 -14.41 -3.91 -5.64
CA CYS A 447 -15.48 -3.43 -4.77
C CYS A 447 -15.77 -4.45 -3.67
N ASN A 448 -16.13 -3.98 -2.46
CA ASN A 448 -16.58 -4.81 -1.35
C ASN A 448 -18.08 -4.57 -1.07
N ARG A 449 -18.88 -4.62 -2.13
CA ARG A 449 -20.27 -4.14 -2.15
C ARG A 449 -21.25 -5.06 -1.43
N ALA A 450 -21.05 -6.38 -1.52
CA ALA A 450 -21.92 -7.37 -0.87
C ALA A 450 -21.74 -7.36 0.66
N ALA A 451 -20.48 -7.30 1.12
CA ALA A 451 -20.09 -7.17 2.51
C ALA A 451 -18.69 -6.55 2.59
N PRO A 452 -18.36 -5.79 3.64
CA PRO A 452 -17.02 -5.18 3.76
C PRO A 452 -15.86 -6.17 3.70
N ILE A 453 -16.12 -7.43 3.97
CA ILE A 453 -15.14 -8.53 4.03
C ILE A 453 -14.99 -9.29 2.69
N ASP A 454 -15.82 -8.98 1.70
CA ASP A 454 -15.95 -9.71 0.44
C ASP A 454 -15.62 -8.81 -0.75
N TYR A 455 -14.48 -9.05 -1.39
CA TYR A 455 -13.98 -8.26 -2.51
C TYR A 455 -14.18 -8.98 -3.84
N GLU A 456 -14.81 -8.26 -4.79
CA GLU A 456 -15.09 -8.77 -6.11
C GLU A 456 -14.62 -7.79 -7.20
N VAL A 457 -14.45 -8.28 -8.43
CA VAL A 457 -14.29 -7.38 -9.57
C VAL A 457 -15.66 -6.85 -9.97
N CYS A 458 -15.77 -5.54 -10.00
CA CYS A 458 -16.93 -4.80 -10.42
C CYS A 458 -16.70 -4.04 -11.73
N ASP A 459 -17.77 -3.68 -12.44
CA ASP A 459 -17.72 -2.73 -13.54
C ASP A 459 -18.87 -1.71 -13.50
N ALA A 460 -18.64 -0.56 -14.13
CA ALA A 460 -19.63 0.47 -14.34
C ALA A 460 -19.43 1.18 -15.68
N PRO A 461 -20.50 1.69 -16.33
CA PRO A 461 -20.36 2.58 -17.48
C PRO A 461 -19.65 3.87 -17.10
N ALA A 462 -18.72 4.35 -17.91
CA ALA A 462 -18.03 5.62 -17.67
C ALA A 462 -18.96 6.85 -17.68
N SER A 463 -20.15 6.71 -18.28
CA SER A 463 -21.21 7.72 -18.25
C SER A 463 -22.07 7.68 -16.99
N GLY A 464 -21.78 6.79 -16.04
CA GLY A 464 -22.64 6.47 -14.91
C GLY A 464 -23.71 5.43 -15.24
N GLY A 465 -24.28 4.80 -14.22
CA GLY A 465 -25.28 3.76 -14.35
C GLY A 465 -25.08 2.65 -13.32
N ALA A 466 -25.71 1.50 -13.54
CA ALA A 466 -25.65 0.40 -12.59
C ALA A 466 -24.25 -0.22 -12.51
N VAL A 467 -23.75 -0.38 -11.30
CA VAL A 467 -22.57 -1.18 -10.97
C VAL A 467 -22.95 -2.66 -11.02
N ARG A 468 -22.13 -3.47 -11.66
CA ARG A 468 -22.31 -4.93 -11.74
C ARG A 468 -21.10 -5.62 -11.09
N GLU A 469 -21.33 -6.65 -10.32
CA GLU A 469 -20.32 -7.60 -9.90
C GLU A 469 -20.06 -8.61 -11.03
N LEU A 470 -18.82 -8.81 -11.38
CA LEU A 470 -18.40 -9.67 -12.50
C LEU A 470 -17.89 -11.02 -12.03
N THR A 471 -17.45 -11.11 -10.79
CA THR A 471 -16.91 -12.29 -10.13
C THR A 471 -17.82 -12.73 -8.98
N ALA A 472 -17.67 -13.95 -8.55
CA ALA A 472 -18.18 -14.53 -7.32
C ALA A 472 -17.11 -15.50 -6.82
N LEU A 473 -16.06 -14.90 -6.22
CA LEU A 473 -14.89 -15.58 -5.70
C LEU A 473 -14.70 -15.15 -4.25
N ASP A 474 -14.08 -15.97 -3.42
CA ASP A 474 -14.01 -15.63 -1.99
C ASP A 474 -13.16 -14.38 -1.74
N GLY A 475 -11.96 -14.28 -2.13
CA GLY A 475 -11.07 -13.14 -1.85
C GLY A 475 -10.35 -12.70 -3.11
N VAL A 476 -10.83 -11.68 -3.80
CA VAL A 476 -10.18 -11.13 -4.99
C VAL A 476 -9.09 -10.16 -4.58
N GLU A 477 -7.84 -10.53 -4.89
CA GLU A 477 -6.63 -9.74 -4.60
C GLU A 477 -6.43 -8.62 -5.62
N ASP A 478 -6.47 -9.02 -6.89
CA ASP A 478 -6.30 -8.12 -8.05
C ASP A 478 -6.83 -8.77 -9.34
N PHE A 479 -6.86 -7.97 -10.39
CA PHE A 479 -7.26 -8.42 -11.71
C PHE A 479 -6.51 -7.67 -12.82
N SER A 480 -6.48 -8.25 -14.02
CA SER A 480 -6.04 -7.55 -15.22
C SER A 480 -6.91 -7.90 -16.43
N LEU A 481 -7.19 -6.90 -17.28
CA LEU A 481 -7.89 -7.09 -18.54
C LEU A 481 -6.98 -7.78 -19.56
N SER A 482 -7.56 -8.70 -20.33
CA SER A 482 -6.87 -9.31 -21.47
C SER A 482 -6.43 -8.25 -22.49
N PRO A 483 -5.41 -8.51 -23.31
CA PRO A 483 -5.03 -7.62 -24.42
C PRO A 483 -6.17 -7.25 -25.36
N LYS A 484 -7.19 -8.08 -25.45
CA LYS A 484 -8.40 -7.83 -26.25
C LYS A 484 -9.52 -7.14 -25.48
N GLY A 485 -9.43 -7.07 -24.16
CA GLY A 485 -10.46 -6.51 -23.28
C GLY A 485 -11.70 -7.37 -23.11
N ASP A 486 -11.65 -8.67 -23.46
CA ASP A 486 -12.77 -9.60 -23.45
C ASP A 486 -12.78 -10.55 -22.24
N ALA A 487 -11.67 -10.61 -21.48
CA ALA A 487 -11.49 -11.48 -20.32
C ALA A 487 -10.73 -10.77 -19.19
N LEU A 488 -10.94 -11.25 -17.99
CA LEU A 488 -10.25 -10.88 -16.76
C LEU A 488 -9.38 -12.05 -16.31
N LEU A 489 -8.11 -11.80 -16.08
CA LEU A 489 -7.25 -12.68 -15.28
C LEU A 489 -7.37 -12.18 -13.84
N VAL A 490 -7.90 -13.01 -12.97
CA VAL A 490 -8.18 -12.66 -11.57
C VAL A 490 -7.27 -13.47 -10.67
N ARG A 491 -6.53 -12.79 -9.79
CA ARG A 491 -5.82 -13.41 -8.69
C ARG A 491 -6.74 -13.35 -7.47
N HIS A 492 -7.01 -14.52 -6.91
CA HIS A 492 -7.94 -14.65 -5.78
C HIS A 492 -7.45 -15.69 -4.79
N SER A 493 -7.94 -15.62 -3.58
CA SER A 493 -7.57 -16.49 -2.47
C SER A 493 -8.78 -16.83 -1.60
N ALA A 494 -8.57 -17.63 -0.56
CA ALA A 494 -9.57 -17.89 0.48
C ALA A 494 -8.84 -18.30 1.76
N ALA A 495 -9.55 -18.44 2.86
CA ALA A 495 -8.98 -18.76 4.18
C ALA A 495 -7.91 -19.86 4.16
N TYR A 496 -8.09 -20.94 3.35
CA TYR A 496 -7.11 -22.02 3.18
C TYR A 496 -6.79 -22.28 1.70
N LEU A 497 -6.83 -21.24 0.92
CA LEU A 497 -6.40 -21.22 -0.48
C LEU A 497 -5.45 -20.02 -0.68
N PRO A 498 -4.13 -20.23 -0.65
CA PRO A 498 -3.18 -19.17 -1.03
C PRO A 498 -3.51 -18.62 -2.42
N PRO A 499 -3.14 -17.36 -2.75
CA PRO A 499 -3.46 -16.73 -4.03
C PRO A 499 -3.28 -17.64 -5.24
N GLN A 500 -4.33 -17.75 -6.04
CA GLN A 500 -4.45 -18.57 -7.25
C GLN A 500 -4.97 -17.74 -8.41
N LEU A 501 -4.96 -18.28 -9.62
CA LEU A 501 -5.47 -17.63 -10.81
C LEU A 501 -6.78 -18.25 -11.29
N SER A 502 -7.70 -17.38 -11.66
CA SER A 502 -8.92 -17.70 -12.39
C SER A 502 -9.11 -16.81 -13.62
N LEU A 503 -9.82 -17.33 -14.60
CA LEU A 503 -10.25 -16.63 -15.80
C LEU A 503 -11.75 -16.37 -15.71
N VAL A 504 -12.14 -15.12 -15.96
CA VAL A 504 -13.55 -14.68 -15.98
C VAL A 504 -13.77 -13.86 -17.24
N SER A 505 -14.96 -13.92 -17.85
CA SER A 505 -15.32 -13.02 -18.94
C SER A 505 -15.38 -11.57 -18.44
N ALA A 506 -14.91 -10.60 -19.24
CA ALA A 506 -15.07 -9.18 -18.94
C ALA A 506 -16.55 -8.71 -18.89
N GLN A 507 -17.49 -9.57 -19.25
CA GLN A 507 -18.94 -9.35 -19.11
C GLN A 507 -19.51 -10.02 -17.85
N GLY A 508 -18.68 -10.67 -17.05
CA GLY A 508 -19.07 -11.50 -15.91
C GLY A 508 -19.46 -12.92 -16.31
N GLY A 509 -19.79 -13.71 -15.32
CA GLY A 509 -20.19 -15.12 -15.49
C GLY A 509 -19.31 -16.09 -14.69
N PRO A 510 -19.37 -17.38 -14.99
CA PRO A 510 -18.66 -18.38 -14.21
C PRO A 510 -17.13 -18.20 -14.32
N SER A 511 -16.44 -18.30 -13.20
CA SER A 511 -14.99 -18.35 -13.14
C SER A 511 -14.46 -19.72 -13.53
N ARG A 512 -13.28 -19.74 -14.14
CA ARG A 512 -12.52 -20.97 -14.39
C ARG A 512 -11.15 -20.87 -13.75
N GLN A 513 -10.93 -21.68 -12.75
CA GLN A 513 -9.65 -21.76 -12.05
C GLN A 513 -8.56 -22.27 -13.01
N LEU A 514 -7.42 -21.57 -13.05
CA LEU A 514 -6.25 -21.91 -13.87
C LEU A 514 -5.16 -22.60 -13.06
N THR A 515 -5.04 -22.31 -11.78
CA THR A 515 -3.99 -22.84 -10.90
C THR A 515 -4.57 -23.36 -9.59
N ASP A 516 -3.96 -24.39 -9.02
CA ASP A 516 -4.07 -24.81 -7.62
C ASP A 516 -2.71 -25.36 -7.20
N THR A 517 -1.91 -24.50 -6.64
CA THR A 517 -0.51 -24.74 -6.30
C THR A 517 -0.31 -25.34 -4.92
N ARG A 518 -1.40 -25.53 -4.15
CA ARG A 518 -1.34 -26.16 -2.83
C ARG A 518 -0.74 -27.57 -2.91
N SER A 519 0.08 -27.91 -1.94
CA SER A 519 0.63 -29.25 -1.82
C SER A 519 -0.46 -30.29 -1.51
N ALA A 520 -0.17 -31.55 -1.79
CA ALA A 520 -1.05 -32.65 -1.40
C ALA A 520 -1.17 -32.76 0.14
N GLU A 521 -0.09 -32.50 0.85
CA GLU A 521 -0.05 -32.45 2.31
C GLU A 521 -1.00 -31.40 2.88
N PHE A 522 -0.90 -30.14 2.42
CA PHE A 522 -1.78 -29.08 2.88
C PHE A 522 -3.27 -29.35 2.59
N LYS A 523 -3.57 -29.91 1.40
CA LYS A 523 -4.94 -30.31 1.02
C LYS A 523 -5.49 -31.46 1.86
N ALA A 524 -4.65 -32.29 2.43
CA ALA A 524 -5.07 -33.40 3.25
C ALA A 524 -5.47 -33.02 4.68
N HIS A 525 -5.09 -31.80 5.13
CA HIS A 525 -5.46 -31.29 6.44
C HIS A 525 -6.94 -30.95 6.53
N ARG A 526 -7.54 -31.25 7.67
CA ARG A 526 -8.90 -30.88 8.01
C ARG A 526 -8.92 -29.53 8.72
N TRP A 527 -8.97 -28.46 7.95
CA TRP A 527 -8.97 -27.10 8.47
C TRP A 527 -10.29 -26.72 9.13
N ILE A 528 -10.21 -26.03 10.28
CA ILE A 528 -11.33 -25.39 10.93
C ILE A 528 -11.58 -24.07 10.20
N GLN A 529 -12.67 -24.01 9.44
CA GLN A 529 -13.02 -22.80 8.68
C GLN A 529 -13.42 -21.67 9.64
N PRO A 530 -12.92 -20.43 9.44
CA PRO A 530 -13.39 -19.28 10.18
C PRO A 530 -14.89 -19.06 9.93
N GLN A 531 -15.60 -18.72 10.99
CA GLN A 531 -16.96 -18.19 10.86
C GLN A 531 -16.86 -16.67 10.83
N TYR A 532 -17.31 -16.05 9.75
CA TYR A 532 -17.40 -14.59 9.67
C TYR A 532 -18.58 -14.12 10.49
N VAL A 533 -18.30 -13.30 11.51
CA VAL A 533 -19.27 -12.89 12.50
C VAL A 533 -19.41 -11.38 12.57
N GLN A 534 -20.57 -10.94 13.08
CA GLN A 534 -20.90 -9.54 13.32
C GLN A 534 -21.11 -9.34 14.81
N VAL A 535 -20.17 -8.69 15.47
CA VAL A 535 -20.22 -8.39 16.89
C VAL A 535 -20.95 -7.04 17.09
N PRO A 536 -22.05 -6.99 17.86
CA PRO A 536 -22.72 -5.73 18.16
C PRO A 536 -21.85 -4.82 19.03
N SER A 537 -21.63 -3.59 18.61
CA SER A 537 -20.91 -2.62 19.43
C SER A 537 -21.80 -1.97 20.47
N LYS A 538 -21.25 -1.80 21.69
CA LYS A 538 -21.86 -1.02 22.78
C LYS A 538 -21.27 0.40 22.89
N HIS A 539 -20.28 0.72 22.05
CA HIS A 539 -19.44 1.91 22.16
C HIS A 539 -19.52 2.82 20.91
N GLY A 540 -20.59 2.70 20.11
CA GLY A 540 -20.86 3.62 19.00
C GLY A 540 -20.36 3.17 17.63
N ALA A 541 -19.63 2.08 17.49
CA ALA A 541 -19.49 1.36 16.24
C ALA A 541 -20.84 0.67 15.92
N SER A 542 -21.18 0.55 14.64
CA SER A 542 -22.46 -0.12 14.30
C SER A 542 -22.35 -1.64 14.50
N VAL A 543 -21.41 -2.25 13.80
CA VAL A 543 -21.13 -3.69 13.80
C VAL A 543 -19.64 -3.86 13.59
N ILE A 544 -19.02 -4.75 14.38
CA ILE A 544 -17.61 -5.10 14.27
C ILE A 544 -17.53 -6.47 13.59
N TRP A 545 -16.88 -6.55 12.44
CA TRP A 545 -16.66 -7.82 11.74
C TRP A 545 -15.50 -8.58 12.35
N GLY A 546 -15.58 -9.91 12.32
CA GLY A 546 -14.53 -10.77 12.83
C GLY A 546 -14.57 -12.18 12.28
N LYS A 547 -13.48 -12.92 12.54
CA LYS A 547 -13.33 -14.36 12.32
C LYS A 547 -13.41 -15.06 13.68
N TYR A 548 -14.41 -15.90 13.85
CA TYR A 548 -14.56 -16.79 15.01
C TYR A 548 -14.10 -18.19 14.69
N TYR A 549 -13.31 -18.78 15.58
CA TYR A 549 -12.87 -20.17 15.54
C TYR A 549 -13.31 -20.86 16.82
N GLY A 550 -14.03 -21.95 16.70
CA GLY A 550 -14.51 -22.69 17.85
C GLY A 550 -14.95 -24.11 17.47
N PRO A 551 -15.29 -24.92 18.46
CA PRO A 551 -15.70 -26.30 18.22
C PRO A 551 -16.96 -26.35 17.38
N ALA A 552 -17.00 -27.28 16.40
CA ALA A 552 -18.16 -27.48 15.53
C ALA A 552 -19.43 -27.90 16.34
N ASN A 553 -19.25 -28.60 17.45
CA ASN A 553 -20.31 -29.03 18.34
C ASN A 553 -19.94 -28.68 19.78
N PRO A 554 -20.24 -27.46 20.27
CA PRO A 554 -19.91 -27.05 21.62
C PRO A 554 -20.66 -27.90 22.64
N GLU A 555 -19.96 -28.36 23.67
CA GLU A 555 -20.52 -29.16 24.75
C GLU A 555 -21.46 -28.28 25.62
N PRO A 556 -22.72 -28.70 25.85
CA PRO A 556 -23.63 -27.89 26.66
C PRO A 556 -23.12 -27.70 28.08
N GLY A 557 -23.07 -26.43 28.52
CA GLY A 557 -22.63 -26.05 29.87
C GLY A 557 -21.13 -26.02 30.10
N ARG A 558 -20.31 -26.43 29.15
CA ARG A 558 -18.85 -26.21 29.21
C ARG A 558 -18.54 -24.75 29.00
N LYS A 559 -17.58 -24.22 29.74
CA LYS A 559 -16.97 -22.91 29.51
C LYS A 559 -15.64 -23.10 28.80
N TYR A 560 -15.42 -22.33 27.73
CA TYR A 560 -14.21 -22.38 26.90
C TYR A 560 -13.30 -21.22 27.22
N PRO A 561 -12.00 -21.44 27.49
CA PRO A 561 -11.04 -20.34 27.60
C PRO A 561 -10.98 -19.58 26.28
N ILE A 562 -10.81 -18.28 26.38
CA ILE A 562 -10.88 -17.35 25.26
C ILE A 562 -9.47 -16.90 24.87
N VAL A 563 -9.16 -16.87 23.57
CA VAL A 563 -8.02 -16.17 23.02
C VAL A 563 -8.50 -15.14 22.01
N MET A 564 -8.10 -13.89 22.18
CA MET A 564 -8.38 -12.84 21.22
C MET A 564 -7.10 -12.49 20.46
N PHE A 565 -7.16 -12.56 19.15
CA PHE A 565 -6.08 -12.15 18.26
C PHE A 565 -6.30 -10.70 17.82
N VAL A 566 -5.20 -9.94 17.72
CA VAL A 566 -5.21 -8.55 17.25
C VAL A 566 -4.25 -8.41 16.09
N HIS A 567 -4.77 -8.14 14.90
CA HIS A 567 -3.95 -7.91 13.71
C HIS A 567 -3.09 -6.63 13.83
N GLY A 568 -2.02 -6.55 13.03
CA GLY A 568 -1.10 -5.42 13.01
C GLY A 568 -1.56 -4.26 12.14
N ALA A 569 -0.71 -3.24 12.05
CA ALA A 569 -0.79 -2.06 11.20
C ALA A 569 -2.01 -1.15 11.40
N GLY A 570 -2.96 -1.46 12.25
CA GLY A 570 -4.17 -0.67 12.51
C GLY A 570 -5.09 -0.51 11.29
N TYR A 571 -4.52 -0.17 10.15
CA TYR A 571 -5.20 0.06 8.87
C TYR A 571 -5.30 -1.19 7.97
N LEU A 572 -4.88 -2.36 8.41
CA LEU A 572 -5.12 -3.62 7.70
C LEU A 572 -6.56 -4.09 7.93
N GLN A 573 -6.98 -5.02 7.11
CA GLN A 573 -8.16 -5.85 7.30
C GLN A 573 -7.70 -7.30 7.42
N ASN A 574 -8.22 -8.06 8.38
CA ASN A 574 -7.90 -9.46 8.56
C ASN A 574 -9.14 -10.34 8.69
N ALA A 575 -10.30 -9.75 8.98
CA ALA A 575 -11.57 -10.46 8.99
C ALA A 575 -12.24 -10.52 7.60
N ASP A 576 -11.44 -10.50 6.54
CA ASP A 576 -11.89 -10.64 5.16
C ASP A 576 -11.83 -12.11 4.67
N MET A 577 -12.26 -12.33 3.44
CA MET A 577 -12.33 -13.67 2.84
C MET A 577 -11.03 -14.09 2.15
N HIS A 578 -9.98 -13.28 2.20
CA HIS A 578 -8.68 -13.59 1.60
C HIS A 578 -7.90 -14.66 2.39
N TRP A 579 -6.86 -15.19 1.77
CA TRP A 579 -5.76 -15.84 2.47
C TRP A 579 -5.08 -14.79 3.35
N PRO A 580 -5.05 -14.98 4.70
CA PRO A 580 -4.56 -13.94 5.57
C PRO A 580 -3.04 -13.80 5.50
N ASP A 581 -2.55 -12.58 5.62
CA ASP A 581 -1.13 -12.33 5.89
C ASP A 581 -0.69 -13.06 7.17
N TYR A 582 -1.62 -13.23 8.09
CA TYR A 582 -1.48 -13.96 9.36
C TYR A 582 -1.85 -15.46 9.23
N PHE A 583 -1.38 -16.12 8.17
CA PHE A 583 -1.73 -17.52 7.90
C PHE A 583 -1.17 -18.50 8.95
N ARG A 584 -0.03 -18.16 9.59
CA ARG A 584 0.52 -18.94 10.72
C ARG A 584 -0.36 -18.81 11.94
N GLU A 585 -0.79 -17.61 12.24
CA GLU A 585 -1.75 -17.30 13.28
C GLU A 585 -3.08 -18.05 13.05
N GLN A 586 -3.58 -18.04 11.82
CA GLN A 586 -4.78 -18.79 11.46
C GLN A 586 -4.62 -20.30 11.71
N MET A 587 -3.45 -20.87 11.39
CA MET A 587 -3.15 -22.28 11.70
C MET A 587 -3.00 -22.49 13.21
N PHE A 588 -2.40 -21.56 13.94
CA PHE A 588 -2.33 -21.60 15.39
C PHE A 588 -3.73 -21.50 16.05
N HIS A 589 -4.65 -20.75 15.45
CA HIS A 589 -6.05 -20.72 15.92
C HIS A 589 -6.72 -22.11 15.78
N ASN A 590 -6.41 -22.87 14.74
CA ASN A 590 -6.87 -24.26 14.65
C ASN A 590 -6.32 -25.14 15.78
N LEU A 591 -5.03 -25.00 16.09
CA LEU A 591 -4.39 -25.72 17.21
C LEU A 591 -5.06 -25.36 18.54
N LEU A 592 -5.28 -24.09 18.80
CA LEU A 592 -5.94 -23.60 20.01
C LEU A 592 -7.36 -24.19 20.16
N VAL A 593 -8.12 -24.27 19.06
CA VAL A 593 -9.46 -24.88 19.09
C VAL A 593 -9.38 -26.38 19.39
N ASP A 594 -8.43 -27.10 18.79
CA ASP A 594 -8.20 -28.53 19.09
C ASP A 594 -7.78 -28.73 20.57
N GLU A 595 -7.08 -27.75 21.16
CA GLU A 595 -6.72 -27.72 22.58
C GLU A 595 -7.85 -27.25 23.52
N GLY A 596 -8.99 -26.90 22.96
CA GLY A 596 -10.21 -26.57 23.70
C GLY A 596 -10.45 -25.11 23.99
N TYR A 597 -9.79 -24.19 23.31
CA TYR A 597 -10.04 -22.76 23.33
C TYR A 597 -11.13 -22.37 22.29
N ILE A 598 -11.64 -21.16 22.44
CA ILE A 598 -12.30 -20.41 21.36
C ILE A 598 -11.49 -19.18 21.03
N VAL A 599 -11.43 -18.83 19.74
CA VAL A 599 -10.62 -17.71 19.26
C VAL A 599 -11.48 -16.72 18.51
N LEU A 600 -11.25 -15.42 18.73
CA LEU A 600 -11.85 -14.32 18.01
C LEU A 600 -10.78 -13.37 17.50
N ASP A 601 -10.88 -13.04 16.21
CA ASP A 601 -10.06 -12.09 15.48
C ASP A 601 -11.01 -11.02 14.94
N LEU A 602 -10.78 -9.75 15.27
CA LEU A 602 -11.69 -8.65 14.95
C LEU A 602 -11.01 -7.63 14.05
N ASP A 603 -11.77 -7.10 13.09
CA ASP A 603 -11.45 -5.84 12.42
C ASP A 603 -11.96 -4.66 13.25
N TYR A 604 -11.15 -4.26 14.21
CA TYR A 604 -11.44 -3.16 15.12
C TYR A 604 -11.48 -1.81 14.39
N ARG A 605 -12.03 -0.78 15.04
CA ARG A 605 -12.01 0.60 14.50
C ARG A 605 -10.56 1.04 14.25
N ALA A 606 -10.24 1.38 13.06
CA ALA A 606 -9.03 1.75 12.34
C ALA A 606 -8.85 0.88 11.08
N SER A 607 -9.35 -0.38 11.08
CA SER A 607 -9.19 -1.33 9.97
C SER A 607 -9.77 -0.77 8.66
N GLN A 608 -9.17 -1.12 7.53
CA GLN A 608 -9.67 -0.74 6.20
C GLN A 608 -10.90 -1.56 5.79
N GLY A 609 -11.58 -1.13 4.72
CA GLY A 609 -12.75 -1.81 4.16
C GLY A 609 -14.09 -1.30 4.68
N TYR A 610 -14.08 -0.48 5.72
CA TYR A 610 -15.27 -0.02 6.44
C TYR A 610 -15.53 1.48 6.27
N GLY A 611 -14.81 2.15 5.39
CA GLY A 611 -14.93 3.57 5.11
C GLY A 611 -14.15 4.48 6.05
N ARG A 612 -14.19 5.79 5.72
CA ARG A 612 -13.41 6.85 6.35
C ARG A 612 -13.65 6.96 7.86
N ASP A 613 -14.89 6.99 8.29
CA ASP A 613 -15.22 7.28 9.70
C ASP A 613 -14.79 6.14 10.63
N TRP A 614 -14.80 4.89 10.13
CA TRP A 614 -14.26 3.73 10.83
C TRP A 614 -12.74 3.85 10.97
N ARG A 615 -12.06 4.14 9.88
CA ARG A 615 -10.60 4.29 9.83
C ARG A 615 -10.13 5.43 10.73
N THR A 616 -10.80 6.57 10.72
CA THR A 616 -10.39 7.77 11.46
C THR A 616 -10.85 7.82 12.91
N ALA A 617 -11.58 6.81 13.39
CA ALA A 617 -12.06 6.74 14.77
C ALA A 617 -10.95 6.84 15.83
N ILE A 618 -9.73 6.47 15.47
CA ILE A 618 -8.53 6.52 16.33
C ILE A 618 -7.81 7.87 16.31
N TYR A 619 -8.33 8.86 15.59
CA TYR A 619 -7.68 10.17 15.49
C TYR A 619 -7.44 10.79 16.86
N ARG A 620 -6.20 11.12 17.15
CA ARG A 620 -5.69 11.67 18.40
C ARG A 620 -5.82 10.75 19.64
N TRP A 621 -6.32 9.52 19.50
CA TRP A 621 -6.41 8.58 20.62
C TRP A 621 -6.40 7.13 20.13
N MET A 622 -5.22 6.63 19.76
CA MET A 622 -5.01 5.22 19.47
C MET A 622 -5.14 4.38 20.74
N GLY A 623 -5.69 3.21 20.61
CA GLY A 623 -5.85 2.23 21.71
C GLY A 623 -7.18 2.31 22.46
N LYS A 624 -7.94 3.41 22.37
CA LYS A 624 -9.21 3.53 23.08
C LYS A 624 -10.36 2.88 22.31
N PRO A 625 -10.72 3.31 21.11
CA PRO A 625 -11.84 2.69 20.37
C PRO A 625 -11.59 1.21 20.10
N GLU A 626 -10.36 0.82 19.83
CA GLU A 626 -9.99 -0.57 19.58
C GLU A 626 -10.18 -1.44 20.82
N LEU A 627 -9.76 -0.96 22.00
CA LEU A 627 -9.97 -1.68 23.27
C LEU A 627 -11.46 -1.82 23.62
N GLU A 628 -12.26 -0.80 23.30
CA GLU A 628 -13.72 -0.88 23.43
C GLU A 628 -14.28 -1.99 22.53
N ASP A 629 -13.83 -2.09 21.28
CA ASP A 629 -14.26 -3.11 20.34
C ASP A 629 -13.86 -4.53 20.81
N TYR A 630 -12.64 -4.71 21.33
CA TYR A 630 -12.20 -5.99 21.90
C TYR A 630 -12.98 -6.37 23.16
N ARG A 631 -13.41 -5.42 23.97
CA ARG A 631 -14.29 -5.69 25.12
C ARG A 631 -15.69 -6.10 24.67
N ASP A 632 -16.21 -5.49 23.62
CA ASP A 632 -17.48 -5.90 23.01
C ASP A 632 -17.39 -7.32 22.44
N GLY A 633 -16.26 -7.67 21.79
CA GLY A 633 -15.97 -9.01 21.30
C GLY A 633 -15.87 -10.03 22.42
N LEU A 634 -15.21 -9.70 23.52
CA LEU A 634 -15.14 -10.55 24.71
C LEU A 634 -16.53 -10.81 25.31
N ASP A 635 -17.34 -9.76 25.49
CA ASP A 635 -18.70 -9.88 25.99
C ASP A 635 -19.54 -10.79 25.07
N TRP A 636 -19.41 -10.61 23.75
CA TRP A 636 -20.12 -11.42 22.76
C TRP A 636 -19.72 -12.91 22.83
N LEU A 637 -18.44 -13.25 23.00
CA LEU A 637 -17.98 -14.62 23.18
C LEU A 637 -18.55 -15.24 24.47
N VAL A 638 -18.60 -14.49 25.55
CA VAL A 638 -19.18 -14.95 26.84
C VAL A 638 -20.67 -15.20 26.72
N ASP A 639 -21.40 -14.30 26.06
CA ASP A 639 -22.84 -14.32 25.96
C ASP A 639 -23.36 -15.34 24.94
N GLN A 640 -22.65 -15.51 23.81
CA GLN A 640 -23.12 -16.30 22.67
C GLN A 640 -22.37 -17.61 22.43
N HIS A 641 -21.11 -17.73 22.91
CA HIS A 641 -20.22 -18.83 22.58
C HIS A 641 -19.67 -19.58 23.80
N GLN A 642 -20.33 -19.45 24.96
CA GLN A 642 -19.94 -20.14 26.19
C GLN A 642 -18.50 -19.78 26.63
N GLY A 643 -17.99 -18.61 26.27
CA GLY A 643 -16.66 -18.16 26.67
C GLY A 643 -16.51 -18.03 28.19
N ASP A 644 -15.32 -18.35 28.69
CA ASP A 644 -14.98 -18.19 30.09
C ASP A 644 -14.29 -16.84 30.32
N ARG A 645 -15.02 -15.87 30.86
CA ARG A 645 -14.50 -14.50 31.12
C ARG A 645 -13.28 -14.48 32.03
N ASP A 646 -13.21 -15.42 32.95
CA ASP A 646 -12.12 -15.48 33.94
C ASP A 646 -10.84 -16.14 33.35
N HIS A 647 -10.92 -16.66 32.15
CA HIS A 647 -9.85 -17.34 31.41
C HIS A 647 -9.73 -16.78 29.99
N ALA A 648 -9.53 -15.48 29.86
CA ALA A 648 -9.35 -14.77 28.60
C ALA A 648 -7.91 -14.29 28.44
N GLY A 649 -7.33 -14.54 27.26
CA GLY A 649 -6.03 -14.05 26.83
C GLY A 649 -6.12 -13.21 25.55
N ILE A 650 -5.08 -12.45 25.27
CA ILE A 650 -4.99 -11.58 24.09
C ILE A 650 -3.57 -11.62 23.51
N TYR A 651 -3.41 -11.63 22.19
CA TYR A 651 -2.10 -11.52 21.58
C TYR A 651 -2.15 -10.89 20.19
N GLY A 652 -1.02 -10.37 19.76
CA GLY A 652 -0.87 -9.84 18.42
C GLY A 652 0.48 -9.20 18.18
N GLY A 653 0.80 -8.92 16.93
CA GLY A 653 2.07 -8.35 16.51
C GLY A 653 1.94 -6.87 16.11
N SER A 654 3.05 -6.10 16.26
CA SER A 654 3.11 -4.70 15.82
C SER A 654 2.03 -3.86 16.51
N TYR A 655 1.08 -3.31 15.75
CA TYR A 655 -0.11 -2.65 16.31
C TYR A 655 -0.90 -3.59 17.23
N GLY A 656 -0.99 -4.88 16.88
CA GLY A 656 -1.61 -5.89 17.74
C GLY A 656 -0.86 -6.08 19.06
N GLY A 657 0.47 -5.98 19.04
CA GLY A 657 1.30 -5.95 20.25
C GLY A 657 1.08 -4.70 21.08
N PHE A 658 0.96 -3.53 20.44
CA PHE A 658 0.56 -2.28 21.07
C PHE A 658 -0.80 -2.43 21.77
N MET A 659 -1.78 -3.01 21.10
CA MET A 659 -3.11 -3.25 21.65
C MET A 659 -3.10 -4.26 22.81
N THR A 660 -2.26 -5.30 22.73
CA THR A 660 -2.05 -6.25 23.83
C THR A 660 -1.53 -5.54 25.08
N LEU A 661 -0.52 -4.67 24.92
CA LEU A 661 -0.02 -3.84 26.02
C LEU A 661 -1.10 -2.90 26.55
N THR A 662 -1.83 -2.23 25.66
CA THR A 662 -2.94 -1.34 26.03
C THR A 662 -4.00 -2.07 26.84
N ALA A 663 -4.39 -3.28 26.42
CA ALA A 663 -5.39 -4.09 27.10
C ALA A 663 -4.93 -4.48 28.53
N LEU A 664 -3.69 -4.95 28.67
CA LEU A 664 -3.16 -5.36 29.99
C LEU A 664 -2.91 -4.17 30.93
N PHE A 665 -2.56 -2.99 30.39
CA PHE A 665 -2.21 -1.84 31.23
C PHE A 665 -3.41 -0.94 31.55
N GLN A 666 -4.37 -0.81 30.63
CA GLN A 666 -5.54 0.08 30.82
C GLN A 666 -6.84 -0.67 31.20
N ALA A 667 -6.86 -2.00 31.04
CA ALA A 667 -7.98 -2.84 31.47
C ALA A 667 -7.50 -4.03 32.32
N PRO A 668 -6.76 -3.79 33.42
CA PRO A 668 -6.17 -4.84 34.22
C PRO A 668 -7.24 -5.83 34.74
N GLY A 669 -6.91 -7.13 34.73
CA GLY A 669 -7.80 -8.21 35.16
C GLY A 669 -8.84 -8.63 34.14
N VAL A 670 -8.99 -7.95 33.01
CA VAL A 670 -9.88 -8.37 31.89
C VAL A 670 -9.27 -9.54 31.16
N PHE A 671 -7.98 -9.44 30.79
CA PHE A 671 -7.22 -10.52 30.17
C PHE A 671 -6.17 -11.03 31.19
N LYS A 672 -6.13 -12.34 31.41
CA LYS A 672 -5.22 -12.96 32.40
C LYS A 672 -3.82 -13.15 31.87
N ALA A 673 -3.66 -13.20 30.54
CA ALA A 673 -2.38 -13.33 29.88
C ALA A 673 -2.40 -12.57 28.54
N GLY A 674 -1.26 -11.98 28.17
CA GLY A 674 -1.10 -11.38 26.85
C GLY A 674 0.29 -11.57 26.29
N ALA A 675 0.39 -11.80 24.97
CA ALA A 675 1.65 -11.84 24.26
C ALA A 675 1.73 -10.68 23.27
N ALA A 676 2.61 -9.72 23.58
CA ALA A 676 2.86 -8.54 22.78
C ALA A 676 4.09 -8.78 21.87
N LEU A 677 3.86 -9.01 20.59
CA LEU A 677 4.91 -9.35 19.63
C LEU A 677 5.34 -8.06 18.92
N ARG A 678 6.65 -7.75 18.91
CA ARG A 678 7.21 -6.54 18.29
C ARG A 678 6.34 -5.28 18.51
N PRO A 679 5.98 -4.97 19.81
CA PRO A 679 4.96 -3.99 20.10
C PRO A 679 5.48 -2.55 20.01
N VAL A 680 4.65 -1.61 19.56
CA VAL A 680 4.86 -0.19 19.83
C VAL A 680 4.44 0.07 21.27
N SER A 681 5.37 0.47 22.14
CA SER A 681 5.08 0.87 23.53
C SER A 681 5.01 2.39 23.69
N ASP A 682 5.68 3.13 22.81
CA ASP A 682 5.73 4.59 22.82
C ASP A 682 5.65 5.16 21.40
N TRP A 683 4.56 5.80 21.06
CA TRP A 683 4.36 6.39 19.72
C TRP A 683 5.34 7.52 19.37
N MET A 684 6.03 8.10 20.36
CA MET A 684 7.14 9.04 20.12
C MET A 684 8.35 8.38 19.44
N GLN A 685 8.45 7.05 19.47
CA GLN A 685 9.54 6.28 18.88
C GLN A 685 9.25 5.84 17.43
N TYR A 686 8.03 6.05 16.96
CA TYR A 686 7.62 5.55 15.65
C TYR A 686 7.90 6.55 14.51
N ASN A 687 7.57 6.18 13.26
CA ASN A 687 7.86 7.00 12.08
C ASN A 687 6.92 8.21 11.95
N HIS A 688 7.39 9.25 11.26
CA HIS A 688 6.61 10.48 11.09
C HIS A 688 5.40 10.26 10.17
N GLY A 689 5.59 9.61 9.02
CA GLY A 689 4.56 9.50 7.97
C GLY A 689 3.27 8.81 8.42
N TYR A 690 3.37 7.83 9.32
CA TYR A 690 2.21 7.16 9.92
C TYR A 690 1.68 7.93 11.14
N THR A 691 2.55 8.20 12.10
CA THR A 691 2.13 8.65 13.44
C THR A 691 1.59 10.08 13.43
N SER A 692 2.21 10.99 12.68
CA SER A 692 1.78 12.39 12.61
C SER A 692 0.41 12.56 11.93
N ASN A 693 0.01 11.65 11.06
CA ASN A 693 -1.33 11.67 10.48
C ASN A 693 -2.41 11.42 11.53
N ILE A 694 -2.16 10.48 12.44
CA ILE A 694 -3.15 10.03 13.42
C ILE A 694 -3.08 10.87 14.70
N LEU A 695 -1.87 11.15 15.20
CA LEU A 695 -1.64 11.84 16.49
C LEU A 695 -1.21 13.31 16.33
N ASN A 696 -1.10 13.81 15.08
CA ASN A 696 -0.51 15.09 14.72
C ASN A 696 1.01 15.13 15.04
N ASP A 697 1.63 16.31 14.89
CA ASP A 697 3.01 16.51 15.32
C ASP A 697 3.10 16.51 16.85
N PRO A 698 4.08 15.80 17.46
CA PRO A 698 4.19 15.71 18.92
C PRO A 698 4.43 17.05 19.62
N GLU A 699 4.98 18.06 18.95
CA GLU A 699 5.10 19.41 19.50
C GLU A 699 3.77 20.18 19.52
N LEU A 700 2.81 19.77 18.67
CA LEU A 700 1.49 20.39 18.60
C LEU A 700 0.47 19.65 19.47
N ASP A 701 0.57 18.34 19.60
CA ASP A 701 -0.43 17.53 20.31
C ASP A 701 0.24 16.47 21.22
N PRO A 702 1.06 16.89 22.21
CA PRO A 702 1.74 15.94 23.11
C PRO A 702 0.78 15.07 23.91
N GLU A 703 -0.44 15.54 24.16
CA GLU A 703 -1.45 14.78 24.88
C GLU A 703 -1.96 13.58 24.08
N ALA A 704 -2.05 13.69 22.74
CA ALA A 704 -2.40 12.56 21.88
C ALA A 704 -1.38 11.42 22.02
N TYR A 705 -0.09 11.72 22.10
CA TYR A 705 0.98 10.75 22.32
C TYR A 705 0.91 10.14 23.71
N ARG A 706 0.78 10.96 24.75
CA ARG A 706 0.72 10.49 26.13
C ARG A 706 -0.42 9.50 26.39
N ARG A 707 -1.62 9.80 25.87
CA ARG A 707 -2.79 8.94 26.09
C ARG A 707 -2.84 7.72 25.17
N SER A 708 -2.04 7.71 24.09
CA SER A 708 -1.96 6.60 23.14
C SER A 708 -0.77 5.66 23.38
N SER A 709 0.23 6.06 24.19
CA SER A 709 1.44 5.26 24.40
C SER A 709 1.30 4.35 25.64
N PRO A 710 1.29 3.01 25.46
CA PRO A 710 1.12 2.06 26.57
C PRO A 710 2.11 2.24 27.71
N ILE A 711 3.34 2.65 27.44
CA ILE A 711 4.39 2.85 28.44
C ILE A 711 3.97 3.85 29.56
N GLU A 712 3.12 4.80 29.24
CA GLU A 712 2.55 5.76 30.22
C GLU A 712 1.64 5.06 31.23
N PHE A 713 1.04 3.93 30.86
CA PHE A 713 0.09 3.17 31.66
C PHE A 713 0.69 1.85 32.22
N ALA A 714 1.98 1.63 32.08
CA ALA A 714 2.67 0.40 32.50
C ALA A 714 2.47 0.05 33.99
N SER A 715 2.16 1.06 34.80
CA SER A 715 1.81 0.86 36.24
C SER A 715 0.53 0.01 36.43
N GLY A 716 -0.32 -0.11 35.40
CA GLY A 716 -1.55 -0.91 35.42
C GLY A 716 -1.33 -2.41 35.27
N LEU A 717 -0.14 -2.88 34.87
CA LEU A 717 0.13 -4.30 34.69
C LEU A 717 -0.13 -5.08 35.98
N GLN A 718 -1.02 -6.06 35.91
CA GLN A 718 -1.36 -7.00 36.98
C GLN A 718 -1.36 -8.45 36.52
N ASP A 719 -1.53 -8.66 35.22
CA ASP A 719 -1.69 -9.95 34.56
C ASP A 719 -0.37 -10.41 33.91
N HIS A 720 -0.34 -11.60 33.33
CA HIS A 720 0.89 -12.16 32.75
C HIS A 720 1.19 -11.57 31.36
N LEU A 721 2.40 -11.07 31.15
CA LEU A 721 2.85 -10.45 29.89
C LEU A 721 4.10 -11.15 29.34
N LEU A 722 4.03 -11.59 28.09
CA LEU A 722 5.17 -11.94 27.25
C LEU A 722 5.41 -10.83 26.22
N ILE A 723 6.64 -10.33 26.14
CA ILE A 723 7.11 -9.45 25.07
C ILE A 723 8.05 -10.26 24.18
N ALA A 724 7.78 -10.40 22.90
CA ALA A 724 8.68 -11.04 21.94
C ALA A 724 9.07 -10.04 20.85
N HIS A 725 10.37 -9.88 20.55
CA HIS A 725 10.81 -8.81 19.64
C HIS A 725 12.11 -9.15 18.91
N GLY A 726 12.13 -8.91 17.59
CA GLY A 726 13.33 -9.00 16.77
C GLY A 726 14.33 -7.88 17.11
N MET A 727 15.60 -8.24 17.33
CA MET A 727 16.61 -7.24 17.75
C MET A 727 17.06 -6.32 16.59
N ILE A 728 16.86 -6.76 15.35
CA ILE A 728 17.16 -5.98 14.14
C ILE A 728 15.87 -5.50 13.44
N ASP A 729 14.82 -5.26 14.20
CA ASP A 729 13.56 -4.69 13.72
C ASP A 729 13.78 -3.24 13.30
N ASP A 730 13.62 -2.97 11.99
CA ASP A 730 13.80 -1.65 11.36
C ASP A 730 12.49 -0.85 11.22
N ASN A 731 11.36 -1.46 11.59
CA ASN A 731 10.05 -0.82 11.62
C ASN A 731 9.67 -0.34 13.03
N VAL A 732 9.52 -1.26 13.99
CA VAL A 732 9.41 -0.94 15.41
C VAL A 732 10.72 -1.30 16.07
N PHE A 733 11.53 -0.31 16.43
CA PHE A 733 12.86 -0.58 16.96
C PHE A 733 12.82 -1.39 18.26
N PHE A 734 13.70 -2.37 18.39
CA PHE A 734 13.83 -3.19 19.62
C PHE A 734 14.00 -2.33 20.88
N ARG A 735 14.60 -1.14 20.74
CA ARG A 735 14.69 -0.13 21.78
C ARG A 735 13.35 0.19 22.45
N ASP A 736 12.25 0.15 21.72
CA ASP A 736 10.90 0.40 22.25
C ASP A 736 10.57 -0.60 23.37
N SER A 737 10.79 -1.89 23.14
CA SER A 737 10.64 -2.94 24.17
C SER A 737 11.66 -2.82 25.30
N ILE A 738 12.89 -2.36 25.03
CA ILE A 738 13.90 -2.15 26.08
C ILE A 738 13.49 -1.01 27.03
N GLN A 739 12.95 0.08 26.49
CA GLN A 739 12.44 1.19 27.31
C GLN A 739 11.26 0.75 28.18
N LEU A 740 10.32 -0.01 27.60
CA LEU A 740 9.22 -0.60 28.36
C LEU A 740 9.74 -1.54 29.47
N THR A 741 10.72 -2.39 29.18
CA THR A 741 11.36 -3.27 30.16
C THR A 741 11.94 -2.48 31.32
N GLN A 742 12.69 -1.40 31.07
CA GLN A 742 13.24 -0.53 32.12
C GLN A 742 12.11 0.10 32.94
N ARG A 743 11.03 0.53 32.29
CA ARG A 743 9.87 1.11 32.96
C ARG A 743 9.18 0.12 33.90
N LEU A 744 9.01 -1.15 33.49
CA LEU A 744 8.42 -2.21 34.31
C LEU A 744 9.30 -2.53 35.55
N ILE A 745 10.62 -2.55 35.39
CA ILE A 745 11.59 -2.72 36.47
C ILE A 745 11.44 -1.60 37.49
N GLU A 746 11.42 -0.34 37.05
CA GLU A 746 11.27 0.84 37.94
C GLU A 746 9.94 0.85 38.68
N LEU A 747 8.90 0.32 38.07
CA LEU A 747 7.56 0.17 38.65
C LEU A 747 7.44 -1.08 39.55
N HIS A 748 8.49 -1.87 39.68
CA HIS A 748 8.50 -3.13 40.45
C HIS A 748 7.37 -4.09 40.01
N LYS A 749 7.16 -4.24 38.69
CA LYS A 749 6.14 -5.13 38.15
C LYS A 749 6.63 -6.56 38.09
N ASP A 750 5.73 -7.48 38.43
CA ASP A 750 5.92 -8.91 38.33
C ASP A 750 5.16 -9.49 37.12
N HIS A 751 5.35 -10.79 36.87
CA HIS A 751 4.62 -11.56 35.85
C HIS A 751 4.84 -11.12 34.40
N TRP A 752 6.00 -10.53 34.08
CA TRP A 752 6.38 -10.22 32.70
C TRP A 752 7.69 -10.89 32.30
N GLN A 753 7.81 -11.16 31.01
CA GLN A 753 8.99 -11.75 30.39
C GLN A 753 9.27 -11.04 29.05
N ILE A 754 10.55 -11.03 28.63
CA ILE A 754 10.96 -10.58 27.31
C ILE A 754 11.75 -11.69 26.62
N ALA A 755 11.42 -11.99 25.36
CA ALA A 755 12.12 -12.89 24.47
C ALA A 755 12.72 -12.10 23.29
N PRO A 756 14.03 -11.83 23.29
CA PRO A 756 14.71 -11.19 22.18
C PRO A 756 15.06 -12.20 21.09
N TYR A 757 14.89 -11.81 19.80
CA TYR A 757 15.25 -12.61 18.63
C TYR A 757 16.35 -11.92 17.83
N PRO A 758 17.62 -12.30 18.03
CA PRO A 758 18.77 -11.51 17.56
C PRO A 758 18.88 -11.36 16.04
N MET A 759 18.35 -12.29 15.26
CA MET A 759 18.44 -12.33 13.80
C MET A 759 17.13 -11.97 13.11
N GLU A 760 16.12 -11.52 13.85
CA GLU A 760 14.80 -11.23 13.28
C GLU A 760 14.53 -9.74 13.16
N ARG A 761 13.91 -9.40 12.03
CA ARG A 761 13.34 -8.09 11.74
C ARG A 761 11.87 -8.02 12.21
N HIS A 762 11.12 -7.02 11.72
CA HIS A 762 9.72 -6.85 12.07
C HIS A 762 8.84 -8.05 11.68
N GLY A 763 9.00 -8.58 10.47
CA GLY A 763 8.45 -9.87 10.06
C GLY A 763 9.50 -10.95 10.24
N PHE A 764 9.24 -11.93 11.08
CA PHE A 764 10.14 -13.06 11.26
C PHE A 764 10.25 -13.87 9.97
N ILE A 765 11.46 -14.32 9.64
CA ILE A 765 11.72 -15.10 8.44
C ILE A 765 12.20 -16.53 8.72
N HIS A 766 12.75 -16.79 9.92
CA HIS A 766 13.27 -18.10 10.27
C HIS A 766 12.22 -18.94 10.98
N ALA A 767 12.01 -20.16 10.49
CA ALA A 767 11.04 -21.10 11.04
C ALA A 767 11.29 -21.41 12.52
N ASP A 768 12.55 -21.51 12.93
CA ASP A 768 12.93 -21.79 14.33
C ASP A 768 12.52 -20.63 15.26
N SER A 769 12.64 -19.39 14.80
CA SER A 769 12.21 -18.20 15.56
C SER A 769 10.68 -18.17 15.69
N TRP A 770 9.95 -18.45 14.62
CA TRP A 770 8.49 -18.60 14.66
C TRP A 770 8.07 -19.69 15.65
N LEU A 771 8.72 -20.85 15.60
CA LEU A 771 8.40 -21.96 16.47
C LEU A 771 8.66 -21.62 17.95
N ASP A 772 9.80 -20.99 18.27
CA ASP A 772 10.11 -20.61 19.65
C ASP A 772 9.14 -19.54 20.17
N GLU A 773 8.80 -18.52 19.36
CA GLU A 773 7.84 -17.48 19.71
C GLU A 773 6.47 -18.09 20.04
N TYR A 774 5.92 -18.90 19.15
CA TYR A 774 4.59 -19.49 19.32
C TYR A 774 4.54 -20.58 20.41
N ARG A 775 5.65 -21.27 20.67
CA ARG A 775 5.75 -22.17 21.83
C ARG A 775 5.63 -21.39 23.14
N ARG A 776 6.29 -20.24 23.26
CA ARG A 776 6.17 -19.37 24.44
C ARG A 776 4.76 -18.82 24.62
N ILE A 777 4.10 -18.45 23.50
CA ILE A 777 2.70 -17.98 23.54
C ILE A 777 1.80 -19.13 24.02
N ASN A 778 1.96 -20.33 23.49
CA ASN A 778 1.16 -21.47 23.89
C ASN A 778 1.38 -21.83 25.37
N GLU A 779 2.63 -21.87 25.82
CA GLU A 779 2.99 -22.08 27.23
C GLU A 779 2.37 -21.01 28.16
N LEU A 780 2.38 -19.74 27.74
CA LEU A 780 1.76 -18.65 28.48
C LEU A 780 0.25 -18.89 28.64
N PHE A 781 -0.44 -19.26 27.58
CA PHE A 781 -1.89 -19.50 27.60
C PHE A 781 -2.24 -20.76 28.39
N GLU A 782 -1.50 -21.86 28.19
CA GLU A 782 -1.67 -23.10 28.96
C GLU A 782 -1.56 -22.87 30.48
N ALA A 783 -0.54 -22.10 30.89
CA ALA A 783 -0.28 -21.85 32.30
C ALA A 783 -1.32 -20.94 32.96
N ASN A 784 -1.95 -20.01 32.22
CA ASN A 784 -2.76 -18.94 32.82
C ASN A 784 -4.24 -18.98 32.41
N LEU A 785 -4.61 -19.69 31.35
CA LEU A 785 -5.99 -19.75 30.85
C LEU A 785 -6.64 -21.13 30.98
N LYS A 786 -5.88 -22.21 31.11
CA LYS A 786 -6.44 -23.54 31.44
C LYS A 786 -6.60 -23.74 32.93
N ARG A 787 -7.64 -24.49 33.31
CA ARG A 787 -7.93 -24.84 34.73
C ARG A 787 -7.11 -26.05 35.21
#